data_bb6dc2d77e8269ee8290aae824c51061
#
_entry.id   bb6dc2d77e8269ee8290aae824c51061
#
_cell.length_a   1.000
_cell.length_b   1.000
_cell.length_c   1.000
_cell.angle_alpha   90.00
_cell.angle_beta   90.00
_cell.angle_gamma   90.00
#
_symmetry.space_group_name_H-M   'P 1'
#
loop_
_entity.id
_entity.type
_entity.pdbx_description
1 polymer ?
#
loop_
_entity_poly.entity_id
_entity_poly.type
_entity_poly.pdbx_seq_one_letter_code
_entity_poly.pdbx_strand_id
1 'polypeptide(L)'
;QALILRQLDIMIKKKYTLLHYNGIDVRNFSKLLMPGGKNLFSNKVVMIDEAHNFVSRIVNKLGQKDHTSFKIYELLMNAENCKIVMLTGTPIINYTYEISVLFNILRGYMDAWECMLPGMTEEQLHQEFPDVDCIIRKPNRLIITQTPQGFLRGEKHSVKSTSVEPSGFEERLTEFITKKGGTIVKKQYTALPTDPEEFRSLFIRDGKAVNLRMLSSRIAGLVSYFPDLTGLMPTLKDTVIHEIPMSKQQYDEYKVFRAAEREKEKKPKNGEDAPSTYRIVTRMLCNTTYPTEIRGMRPGKLFEKELEFEDEISKEELSTLTTFYKALDASDYTKNIKEYSPKYEEILNTIMSNTGLHLLYSQFLTIEGITLFTKLLDARGYAECRVKRVNGEWVLNLPENAQSKPLYVTYVGTKSAEEKEVIRNIFNKKWSALSDTLRVEAEKLNFNLFIITAAGAEGISLKNVQYVHIMEPYWNQVRLDQVIGRARRICSHNTLAKASQTVEVHMYLMKFPPFDGNIPEILKLDMEEGQPRTTDEYMYRLAQRKTGINTSILHCLRDSAIDCQLYGHCIGIATENYEELMYHPNIADDDTEAHRELKEEVRKRKTLKHNGNPFAYFYVAEEDQGKHQLFLEEKNIPIGFIVPKLNAVYTLDNKKTSVAGLASEFK
;
A
#
# COMPACT_ATOMS: atom_id res chain seq x y z
N GLN A 1 -5.66 -10.99 35.27
CA GLN A 1 -5.58 -10.56 33.88
C GLN A 1 -5.48 -9.03 33.77
N ALA A 2 -6.39 -8.27 34.42
CA ALA A 2 -6.36 -6.79 34.40
C ALA A 2 -5.04 -6.20 34.96
N LEU A 3 -4.47 -6.81 36.00
CA LEU A 3 -3.20 -6.36 36.59
C LEU A 3 -2.01 -6.58 35.67
N ILE A 4 -1.99 -7.71 34.94
CA ILE A 4 -0.96 -8.03 33.94
C ILE A 4 -1.04 -7.05 32.76
N LEU A 5 -2.23 -6.78 32.25
CA LEU A 5 -2.44 -5.80 31.17
C LEU A 5 -1.98 -4.40 31.58
N ARG A 6 -2.27 -3.98 32.83
CA ARG A 6 -1.80 -2.70 33.34
C ARG A 6 -0.27 -2.63 33.47
N GLN A 7 0.38 -3.72 33.89
CA GLN A 7 1.84 -3.80 33.96
C GLN A 7 2.45 -3.73 32.55
N LEU A 8 1.89 -4.45 31.59
CA LEU A 8 2.32 -4.39 30.19
C LEU A 8 2.19 -2.98 29.62
N ASP A 9 1.05 -2.30 29.88
CA ASP A 9 0.84 -0.93 29.40
C ASP A 9 1.88 0.06 29.99
N ILE A 10 2.20 -0.08 31.29
CA ILE A 10 3.25 0.72 31.95
C ILE A 10 4.62 0.43 31.31
N MET A 11 4.94 -0.83 31.03
CA MET A 11 6.21 -1.21 30.39
C MET A 11 6.33 -0.66 28.98
N ILE A 12 5.24 -0.74 28.21
CA ILE A 12 5.17 -0.18 26.84
C ILE A 12 5.40 1.33 26.89
N LYS A 13 4.63 2.06 27.71
CA LYS A 13 4.75 3.52 27.85
C LYS A 13 6.14 3.97 28.33
N LYS A 14 6.84 3.15 29.11
CA LYS A 14 8.19 3.45 29.57
C LYS A 14 9.27 3.23 28.49
N LYS A 15 9.09 2.23 27.63
CA LYS A 15 10.08 1.86 26.60
C LYS A 15 9.85 2.55 25.24
N TYR A 16 8.59 2.80 24.88
CA TYR A 16 8.21 3.29 23.57
C TYR A 16 7.60 4.68 23.65
N THR A 17 7.99 5.53 22.73
CA THR A 17 7.32 6.82 22.48
C THR A 17 6.47 6.64 21.21
N LEU A 18 5.15 6.66 21.37
CA LEU A 18 4.21 6.55 20.24
C LEU A 18 3.90 7.94 19.70
N LEU A 19 4.10 8.11 18.40
CA LEU A 19 3.84 9.35 17.69
C LEU A 19 2.83 9.10 16.57
N HIS A 20 1.71 9.79 16.61
CA HIS A 20 0.75 9.78 15.51
C HIS A 20 1.12 10.90 14.53
N TYR A 21 1.77 10.55 13.43
CA TYR A 21 2.26 11.54 12.47
C TYR A 21 1.13 12.33 11.78
N ASN A 22 -0.10 11.81 11.74
CA ASN A 22 -1.28 12.56 11.27
C ASN A 22 -1.74 13.65 12.25
N GLY A 23 -1.44 13.50 13.53
CA GLY A 23 -1.79 14.46 14.59
C GLY A 23 -0.67 15.42 14.98
N ILE A 24 0.49 15.38 14.30
CA ILE A 24 1.59 16.32 14.58
C ILE A 24 1.30 17.60 13.81
N ASP A 25 0.78 18.59 14.53
CA ASP A 25 0.58 19.95 14.05
C ASP A 25 1.70 20.89 14.55
N VAL A 26 1.66 22.15 14.10
CA VAL A 26 2.64 23.18 14.52
C VAL A 26 2.69 23.35 16.03
N ARG A 27 1.55 23.19 16.73
CA ARG A 27 1.44 23.36 18.20
C ARG A 27 2.11 22.21 18.94
N ASN A 28 2.08 21.02 18.38
CA ASN A 28 2.69 19.83 18.97
C ASN A 28 4.14 19.58 18.50
N PHE A 29 4.63 20.34 17.52
CA PHE A 29 5.98 20.14 16.96
C PHE A 29 7.08 20.37 18.01
N SER A 30 6.88 21.33 18.93
CA SER A 30 7.83 21.57 20.03
C SER A 30 8.08 20.33 20.90
N LYS A 31 7.13 19.39 20.93
CA LYS A 31 7.29 18.11 21.66
C LYS A 31 8.26 17.14 20.96
N LEU A 32 8.59 17.37 19.71
CA LEU A 32 9.60 16.61 18.95
C LEU A 32 11.03 17.10 19.20
N LEU A 33 11.17 18.27 19.84
CA LEU A 33 12.45 18.79 20.27
C LEU A 33 12.63 18.50 21.76
N MET A 34 13.70 17.80 22.10
CA MET A 34 14.05 17.56 23.50
C MET A 34 14.56 18.87 24.15
N PRO A 35 14.50 18.99 25.51
CA PRO A 35 15.12 20.08 26.20
C PRO A 35 16.57 20.30 25.77
N GLY A 36 16.95 21.56 25.46
CA GLY A 36 18.26 21.89 24.90
C GLY A 36 18.39 21.78 23.38
N GLY A 37 17.26 21.65 22.64
CA GLY A 37 17.26 21.65 21.18
C GLY A 37 17.74 20.32 20.54
N LYS A 38 17.90 19.25 21.33
CA LYS A 38 18.34 17.96 20.82
C LYS A 38 17.25 17.31 19.96
N ASN A 39 17.68 16.69 18.87
CA ASN A 39 16.80 15.94 17.96
C ASN A 39 16.18 14.73 18.69
N LEU A 40 14.86 14.63 18.70
CA LEU A 40 14.13 13.54 19.35
C LEU A 40 14.53 12.16 18.85
N PHE A 41 14.86 12.04 17.56
CA PHE A 41 15.16 10.77 16.89
C PHE A 41 16.60 10.29 17.10
N SER A 42 17.52 11.17 17.54
CA SER A 42 18.92 10.76 17.81
C SER A 42 19.01 9.74 18.93
N ASN A 43 19.92 8.77 18.78
CA ASN A 43 20.17 7.65 19.70
C ASN A 43 18.95 6.75 19.92
N LYS A 44 18.13 6.53 18.87
CA LYS A 44 16.91 5.72 18.94
C LYS A 44 16.74 4.80 17.74
N VAL A 45 15.89 3.80 17.92
CA VAL A 45 15.28 3.05 16.82
C VAL A 45 13.93 3.69 16.53
N VAL A 46 13.72 4.13 15.30
CA VAL A 46 12.49 4.72 14.82
C VAL A 46 11.80 3.73 13.90
N MET A 47 10.62 3.27 14.29
CA MET A 47 9.79 2.37 13.48
C MET A 47 8.59 3.15 12.96
N ILE A 48 8.42 3.17 11.64
CA ILE A 48 7.34 3.90 10.96
C ILE A 48 6.45 2.86 10.26
N ASP A 49 5.26 2.66 10.82
CA ASP A 49 4.24 1.79 10.22
C ASP A 49 3.43 2.56 9.18
N GLU A 50 2.97 1.84 8.15
CA GLU A 50 2.31 2.42 6.96
C GLU A 50 3.11 3.63 6.42
N ALA A 51 4.43 3.43 6.27
CA ALA A 51 5.40 4.49 5.95
C ALA A 51 5.04 5.28 4.69
N HIS A 52 4.31 4.68 3.75
CA HIS A 52 3.83 5.32 2.55
C HIS A 52 2.93 6.54 2.84
N ASN A 53 2.07 6.47 3.87
CA ASN A 53 1.24 7.61 4.27
C ASN A 53 2.09 8.76 4.83
N PHE A 54 3.11 8.43 5.63
CA PHE A 54 4.05 9.39 6.16
C PHE A 54 4.86 10.07 5.04
N VAL A 55 5.39 9.28 4.10
CA VAL A 55 6.15 9.77 2.95
C VAL A 55 5.31 10.66 2.04
N SER A 56 4.10 10.23 1.68
CA SER A 56 3.18 10.99 0.84
C SER A 56 2.83 12.35 1.47
N ARG A 57 2.65 12.40 2.80
CA ARG A 57 2.43 13.64 3.52
C ARG A 57 3.63 14.60 3.44
N ILE A 58 4.86 14.08 3.50
CA ILE A 58 6.08 14.89 3.34
C ILE A 58 6.17 15.40 1.92
N VAL A 59 6.00 14.53 0.93
CA VAL A 59 6.08 14.84 -0.51
C VAL A 59 5.15 15.97 -0.89
N ASN A 60 3.91 15.93 -0.43
CA ASN A 60 2.92 16.99 -0.69
C ASN A 60 3.28 18.36 -0.10
N LYS A 61 4.33 18.45 0.75
CA LYS A 61 4.76 19.65 1.46
C LYS A 61 6.24 19.98 1.31
N LEU A 62 6.96 19.30 0.42
CA LEU A 62 8.39 19.52 0.17
C LEU A 62 8.75 20.99 -0.17
N GLY A 63 7.87 21.69 -0.90
CA GLY A 63 8.03 23.11 -1.20
C GLY A 63 7.76 24.08 -0.04
N GLN A 64 7.23 23.59 1.09
CA GLN A 64 6.82 24.39 2.23
C GLN A 64 7.74 24.14 3.44
N LYS A 65 8.91 24.78 3.46
CA LYS A 65 9.95 24.57 4.50
C LYS A 65 9.45 24.77 5.95
N ASP A 66 8.48 25.62 6.15
CA ASP A 66 7.88 25.86 7.47
C ASP A 66 6.84 24.83 7.88
N HIS A 67 6.42 23.95 6.98
CA HIS A 67 5.43 22.95 7.28
C HIS A 67 6.01 21.84 8.17
N THR A 68 5.22 21.38 9.14
CA THR A 68 5.61 20.36 10.14
C THR A 68 6.16 19.09 9.49
N SER A 69 5.56 18.65 8.39
CA SER A 69 6.00 17.42 7.70
C SER A 69 7.41 17.55 7.12
N PHE A 70 7.76 18.72 6.58
CA PHE A 70 9.11 18.98 6.08
C PHE A 70 10.12 19.03 7.24
N LYS A 71 9.76 19.68 8.35
CA LYS A 71 10.62 19.73 9.55
C LYS A 71 10.86 18.33 10.15
N ILE A 72 9.88 17.44 10.14
CA ILE A 72 10.07 16.05 10.58
C ILE A 72 11.04 15.32 9.64
N TYR A 73 10.91 15.52 8.33
CA TYR A 73 11.86 14.97 7.35
C TYR A 73 13.29 15.43 7.65
N GLU A 74 13.51 16.73 7.89
CA GLU A 74 14.83 17.25 8.24
C GLU A 74 15.36 16.68 9.57
N LEU A 75 14.50 16.50 10.59
CA LEU A 75 14.90 15.88 11.83
C LEU A 75 15.33 14.41 11.65
N LEU A 76 14.64 13.65 10.81
CA LEU A 76 15.03 12.26 10.50
C LEU A 76 16.33 12.20 9.72
N MET A 77 16.49 13.06 8.71
CA MET A 77 17.72 13.15 7.91
C MET A 77 18.97 13.55 8.73
N ASN A 78 18.79 14.34 9.79
CA ASN A 78 19.84 14.82 10.66
C ASN A 78 19.89 14.10 12.02
N ALA A 79 19.24 12.95 12.14
CA ALA A 79 19.26 12.16 13.38
C ALA A 79 20.59 11.39 13.49
N GLU A 80 21.33 11.62 14.59
CA GLU A 80 22.58 10.94 14.89
C GLU A 80 22.34 9.62 15.59
N ASN A 81 23.14 8.59 15.27
CA ASN A 81 23.06 7.25 15.87
C ASN A 81 21.61 6.73 15.91
N CYS A 82 20.92 6.84 14.78
CA CYS A 82 19.51 6.47 14.64
C CYS A 82 19.39 5.28 13.68
N LYS A 83 18.60 4.28 14.06
CA LYS A 83 18.19 3.20 13.16
C LYS A 83 16.74 3.41 12.77
N ILE A 84 16.48 3.46 11.47
CA ILE A 84 15.13 3.71 10.94
C ILE A 84 14.62 2.47 10.25
N VAL A 85 13.42 2.03 10.62
CA VAL A 85 12.70 0.90 10.02
C VAL A 85 11.38 1.43 9.47
N MET A 86 11.14 1.24 8.19
CA MET A 86 9.90 1.61 7.53
C MET A 86 9.15 0.35 7.10
N LEU A 87 7.90 0.24 7.53
CA LEU A 87 7.01 -0.86 7.19
C LEU A 87 5.94 -0.36 6.22
N THR A 88 5.84 -0.98 5.06
CA THR A 88 4.82 -0.65 4.06
C THR A 88 4.62 -1.79 3.08
N GLY A 89 3.36 -2.08 2.74
CA GLY A 89 3.03 -2.97 1.63
C GLY A 89 3.04 -2.27 0.26
N THR A 90 3.09 -0.93 0.25
CA THR A 90 2.89 -0.11 -0.97
C THR A 90 3.76 1.15 -0.91
N PRO A 91 5.07 1.06 -1.24
CA PRO A 91 6.02 2.16 -1.07
C PRO A 91 5.78 3.37 -1.98
N ILE A 92 4.97 3.22 -3.04
CA ILE A 92 4.57 4.29 -3.96
C ILE A 92 3.05 4.37 -3.98
N ILE A 93 2.46 5.50 -3.60
CA ILE A 93 1.01 5.71 -3.66
C ILE A 93 0.64 6.63 -4.82
N ASN A 94 1.03 7.89 -4.75
CA ASN A 94 0.57 8.94 -5.66
C ASN A 94 1.56 9.23 -6.77
N TYR A 95 2.84 9.32 -6.42
CA TYR A 95 3.90 9.78 -7.32
C TYR A 95 5.12 8.88 -7.22
N THR A 96 5.73 8.59 -8.34
CA THR A 96 6.96 7.77 -8.40
C THR A 96 8.10 8.35 -7.56
N TYR A 97 8.20 9.68 -7.43
CA TYR A 97 9.23 10.33 -6.64
C TYR A 97 9.01 10.26 -5.11
N GLU A 98 7.92 9.66 -4.64
CA GLU A 98 7.73 9.33 -3.22
C GLU A 98 8.87 8.44 -2.71
N ILE A 99 9.41 7.56 -3.55
CA ILE A 99 10.57 6.72 -3.19
C ILE A 99 11.80 7.55 -2.84
N SER A 100 11.95 8.74 -3.39
CA SER A 100 13.09 9.61 -3.05
C SER A 100 13.09 9.99 -1.58
N VAL A 101 11.96 10.43 -1.05
CA VAL A 101 11.85 10.77 0.38
C VAL A 101 12.07 9.55 1.25
N LEU A 102 11.45 8.40 0.88
CA LEU A 102 11.58 7.15 1.62
C LEU A 102 13.05 6.72 1.72
N PHE A 103 13.74 6.63 0.59
CA PHE A 103 15.11 6.14 0.57
C PHE A 103 16.15 7.19 1.01
N ASN A 104 15.87 8.47 0.89
CA ASN A 104 16.72 9.50 1.47
C ASN A 104 16.73 9.40 3.01
N ILE A 105 15.58 9.16 3.64
CA ILE A 105 15.51 8.93 5.09
C ILE A 105 16.30 7.68 5.50
N LEU A 106 16.19 6.58 4.73
CA LEU A 106 16.87 5.32 5.03
C LEU A 106 18.36 5.37 4.76
N ARG A 107 18.79 6.03 3.68
CA ARG A 107 20.22 6.15 3.28
C ARG A 107 20.95 7.25 4.03
N GLY A 108 20.26 8.35 4.35
CA GLY A 108 20.87 9.59 4.81
C GLY A 108 21.52 10.36 3.68
N TYR A 109 22.39 11.31 4.04
CA TYR A 109 23.19 12.06 3.06
C TYR A 109 24.31 11.18 2.52
N MET A 110 24.60 11.36 1.24
CA MET A 110 25.70 10.71 0.54
C MET A 110 26.77 11.75 0.16
N ASP A 111 28.03 11.35 0.25
CA ASP A 111 29.11 12.15 -0.26
C ASP A 111 29.13 12.11 -1.79
N ALA A 112 29.37 13.25 -2.38
CA ALA A 112 29.59 13.41 -3.80
C ALA A 112 30.69 14.42 -4.06
N TRP A 113 31.43 14.20 -5.14
CA TRP A 113 32.58 15.01 -5.51
C TRP A 113 32.24 15.81 -6.76
N GLU A 114 32.18 17.13 -6.61
CA GLU A 114 32.04 18.03 -7.74
C GLU A 114 33.43 18.31 -8.34
N CYS A 115 33.62 17.88 -9.57
CA CYS A 115 34.88 17.97 -10.27
C CYS A 115 34.74 18.91 -11.49
N MET A 116 35.66 19.82 -11.67
CA MET A 116 35.86 20.55 -12.91
C MET A 116 37.05 19.95 -13.66
N LEU A 117 36.74 19.20 -14.71
CA LEU A 117 37.76 18.49 -15.49
C LEU A 117 37.37 18.54 -16.98
N PRO A 118 38.05 19.37 -17.81
CA PRO A 118 37.75 19.42 -19.24
C PRO A 118 38.24 18.17 -19.98
N GLY A 119 37.41 17.66 -20.89
CA GLY A 119 37.83 16.66 -21.87
C GLY A 119 37.81 15.20 -21.46
N MET A 120 37.27 14.83 -20.26
CA MET A 120 37.19 13.45 -19.81
C MET A 120 35.83 12.84 -20.14
N THR A 121 35.83 11.59 -20.59
CA THR A 121 34.59 10.80 -20.81
C THR A 121 34.19 10.01 -19.57
N GLU A 122 32.92 9.62 -19.50
CA GLU A 122 32.41 8.79 -18.41
C GLU A 122 33.02 7.40 -18.41
N GLU A 123 33.27 6.84 -19.61
CA GLU A 123 33.89 5.53 -19.77
C GLU A 123 35.30 5.49 -19.18
N GLN A 124 36.07 6.56 -19.41
CA GLN A 124 37.43 6.68 -18.85
C GLN A 124 37.41 6.73 -17.32
N LEU A 125 36.43 7.46 -16.72
CA LEU A 125 36.29 7.50 -15.27
C LEU A 125 35.86 6.16 -14.69
N HIS A 126 34.94 5.45 -15.33
CA HIS A 126 34.52 4.15 -14.86
C HIS A 126 35.59 3.04 -15.03
N GLN A 127 36.47 3.16 -16.02
CA GLN A 127 37.62 2.25 -16.17
C GLN A 127 38.65 2.45 -15.06
N GLU A 128 38.94 3.70 -14.69
CA GLU A 128 39.90 4.04 -13.66
C GLU A 128 39.33 3.81 -12.24
N PHE A 129 38.02 4.04 -12.05
CA PHE A 129 37.32 3.95 -10.76
C PHE A 129 36.11 3.03 -10.87
N PRO A 130 36.25 1.72 -10.68
CA PRO A 130 35.14 0.76 -10.72
C PRO A 130 34.12 0.96 -9.59
N ASP A 131 34.52 1.65 -8.53
CA ASP A 131 33.70 2.03 -7.38
C ASP A 131 32.90 3.34 -7.59
N VAL A 132 32.98 3.96 -8.77
CA VAL A 132 32.08 5.06 -9.14
C VAL A 132 30.69 4.52 -9.45
N ASP A 133 29.68 5.04 -8.73
CA ASP A 133 28.26 4.72 -8.97
C ASP A 133 27.70 5.48 -10.16
N CYS A 134 27.73 6.80 -10.06
CA CYS A 134 27.10 7.67 -11.05
C CYS A 134 27.94 8.91 -11.31
N ILE A 135 27.90 9.36 -12.57
CA ILE A 135 28.50 10.60 -13.03
C ILE A 135 27.38 11.45 -13.61
N ILE A 136 27.08 12.58 -12.95
CA ILE A 136 26.11 13.55 -13.44
C ILE A 136 26.86 14.70 -14.09
N ARG A 137 26.68 14.86 -15.39
CA ARG A 137 27.29 15.94 -16.15
C ARG A 137 26.44 17.19 -16.07
N LYS A 138 27.03 18.28 -15.59
CA LYS A 138 26.49 19.66 -15.64
C LYS A 138 27.35 20.49 -16.61
N PRO A 139 26.92 21.67 -17.09
CA PRO A 139 27.61 22.40 -18.14
C PRO A 139 29.12 22.61 -17.90
N ASN A 140 29.56 22.85 -16.66
CA ASN A 140 30.96 23.14 -16.33
C ASN A 140 31.52 22.21 -15.24
N ARG A 141 30.84 21.16 -14.85
CA ARG A 141 31.25 20.28 -13.77
C ARG A 141 30.69 18.87 -13.91
N LEU A 142 31.38 17.91 -13.32
CA LEU A 142 30.93 16.56 -13.11
C LEU A 142 30.62 16.38 -11.63
N ILE A 143 29.53 15.72 -11.31
CA ILE A 143 29.21 15.27 -9.96
C ILE A 143 29.40 13.76 -9.95
N ILE A 144 30.36 13.30 -9.17
CA ILE A 144 30.73 11.88 -9.07
C ILE A 144 30.25 11.35 -7.72
N THR A 145 29.61 10.20 -7.70
CA THR A 145 29.21 9.51 -6.47
C THR A 145 29.80 8.12 -6.43
N GLN A 146 30.11 7.64 -5.24
CA GLN A 146 30.62 6.30 -5.00
C GLN A 146 29.46 5.30 -4.79
N THR A 147 29.65 4.07 -5.22
CA THR A 147 28.76 2.96 -4.87
C THR A 147 28.68 2.81 -3.34
N PRO A 148 27.52 2.40 -2.79
CA PRO A 148 27.45 2.13 -1.37
C PRO A 148 28.54 1.15 -0.93
N GLN A 149 29.00 1.31 0.30
CA GLN A 149 30.02 0.45 0.88
C GLN A 149 29.62 -1.03 0.78
N GLY A 150 30.55 -1.90 0.41
CA GLY A 150 30.30 -3.31 0.15
C GLY A 150 29.79 -3.64 -1.27
N PHE A 151 29.68 -2.64 -2.15
CA PHE A 151 29.22 -2.84 -3.52
C PHE A 151 30.19 -2.26 -4.56
N LEU A 152 30.24 -2.90 -5.71
CA LEU A 152 30.87 -2.39 -6.94
C LEU A 152 29.85 -2.35 -8.07
N ARG A 153 30.13 -1.55 -9.09
CA ARG A 153 29.33 -1.52 -10.31
C ARG A 153 29.37 -2.87 -11.02
N GLY A 154 28.21 -3.49 -11.21
CA GLY A 154 28.03 -4.70 -11.99
C GLY A 154 27.74 -4.42 -13.47
N GLU A 155 27.40 -5.46 -14.22
CA GLU A 155 27.02 -5.35 -15.62
C GLU A 155 25.58 -4.84 -15.77
N LYS A 156 25.30 -4.19 -16.90
CA LYS A 156 23.97 -3.62 -17.23
C LYS A 156 23.46 -2.69 -16.13
N HIS A 157 22.50 -3.15 -15.33
CA HIS A 157 21.80 -2.37 -14.30
C HIS A 157 22.04 -2.90 -12.88
N SER A 158 23.07 -3.72 -12.68
CA SER A 158 23.35 -4.37 -11.41
C SER A 158 24.47 -3.69 -10.62
N VAL A 159 24.55 -4.01 -9.34
CA VAL A 159 25.73 -3.80 -8.48
C VAL A 159 26.18 -5.15 -7.97
N LYS A 160 27.50 -5.34 -7.86
CA LYS A 160 28.11 -6.57 -7.30
C LYS A 160 28.55 -6.31 -5.89
N SER A 161 28.31 -7.25 -4.99
CA SER A 161 28.91 -7.17 -3.65
C SER A 161 30.41 -7.44 -3.73
N THR A 162 31.17 -6.82 -2.84
CA THR A 162 32.59 -7.05 -2.70
C THR A 162 32.98 -7.17 -1.24
N SER A 163 33.86 -8.11 -0.94
CA SER A 163 34.51 -8.23 0.36
C SER A 163 35.78 -7.36 0.47
N VAL A 164 36.17 -6.75 -0.65
CA VAL A 164 37.35 -5.87 -0.69
C VAL A 164 36.84 -4.44 -0.61
N GLU A 165 37.16 -3.76 0.49
CA GLU A 165 36.98 -2.33 0.57
C GLU A 165 38.01 -1.63 -0.30
N PRO A 166 37.64 -0.88 -1.34
CA PRO A 166 38.55 0.03 -1.97
C PRO A 166 38.82 1.18 -0.98
N SER A 167 39.91 1.03 -0.20
CA SER A 167 40.33 2.10 0.71
C SER A 167 40.75 3.33 -0.10
N GLY A 168 40.42 4.50 0.42
CA GLY A 168 40.94 5.78 -0.12
C GLY A 168 40.34 6.22 -1.45
N PHE A 169 39.02 5.99 -1.68
CA PHE A 169 38.37 6.50 -2.90
C PHE A 169 38.55 8.01 -3.08
N GLU A 170 38.35 8.79 -2.02
CA GLU A 170 38.47 10.24 -2.04
C GLU A 170 39.90 10.67 -2.37
N GLU A 171 40.88 10.05 -1.74
CA GLU A 171 42.30 10.35 -1.98
C GLU A 171 42.71 10.01 -3.43
N ARG A 172 42.34 8.81 -3.91
CA ARG A 172 42.63 8.38 -5.30
C ARG A 172 41.97 9.30 -6.32
N LEU A 173 40.69 9.65 -6.11
CA LEU A 173 39.96 10.53 -7.00
C LEU A 173 40.54 11.94 -6.99
N THR A 174 40.90 12.47 -5.81
CA THR A 174 41.51 13.79 -5.65
C THR A 174 42.84 13.88 -6.35
N GLU A 175 43.71 12.88 -6.15
CA GLU A 175 45.00 12.81 -6.80
C GLU A 175 44.86 12.74 -8.33
N PHE A 176 43.98 11.91 -8.82
CA PHE A 176 43.71 11.76 -10.26
C PHE A 176 43.22 13.06 -10.91
N ILE A 177 42.20 13.70 -10.30
CA ILE A 177 41.63 14.95 -10.81
C ILE A 177 42.67 16.08 -10.81
N THR A 178 43.46 16.19 -9.72
CA THR A 178 44.48 17.20 -9.57
C THR A 178 45.63 16.98 -10.56
N LYS A 179 46.08 15.74 -10.79
CA LYS A 179 47.06 15.42 -11.83
C LYS A 179 46.62 15.79 -13.23
N LYS A 180 45.32 15.77 -13.50
CA LYS A 180 44.74 16.19 -14.79
C LYS A 180 44.46 17.70 -14.88
N GLY A 181 44.88 18.50 -13.87
CA GLY A 181 44.68 19.94 -13.83
C GLY A 181 43.24 20.36 -13.48
N GLY A 182 42.43 19.46 -12.96
CA GLY A 182 41.07 19.73 -12.49
C GLY A 182 41.00 20.16 -11.03
N THR A 183 39.84 20.60 -10.62
CA THR A 183 39.53 20.89 -9.21
C THR A 183 38.42 19.97 -8.71
N ILE A 184 38.43 19.66 -7.43
CA ILE A 184 37.50 18.75 -6.78
C ILE A 184 37.03 19.37 -5.47
N VAL A 185 35.73 19.28 -5.20
CA VAL A 185 35.10 19.70 -3.95
C VAL A 185 34.13 18.64 -3.49
N LYS A 186 34.29 18.18 -2.27
CA LYS A 186 33.36 17.24 -1.63
C LYS A 186 32.12 17.97 -1.15
N LYS A 187 30.94 17.44 -1.43
CA LYS A 187 29.65 17.92 -0.97
C LYS A 187 28.78 16.77 -0.55
N GLN A 188 27.77 17.06 0.26
CA GLN A 188 26.75 16.11 0.64
C GLN A 188 25.48 16.34 -0.17
N TYR A 189 24.91 15.27 -0.66
CA TYR A 189 23.65 15.24 -1.41
C TYR A 189 22.71 14.17 -0.84
N THR A 190 21.41 14.36 -1.07
CA THR A 190 20.45 13.28 -0.84
C THR A 190 20.69 12.14 -1.83
N ALA A 191 20.40 10.91 -1.42
CA ALA A 191 20.60 9.73 -2.27
C ALA A 191 19.82 9.82 -3.58
N LEU A 192 18.58 10.30 -3.51
CA LEU A 192 17.70 10.51 -4.66
C LEU A 192 17.19 11.96 -4.70
N PRO A 193 16.90 12.51 -5.89
CA PRO A 193 16.36 13.85 -6.02
C PRO A 193 15.01 13.97 -5.32
N THR A 194 14.82 15.02 -4.52
CA THR A 194 13.53 15.36 -3.90
C THR A 194 12.68 16.27 -4.78
N ASP A 195 13.28 16.93 -5.75
CA ASP A 195 12.55 17.73 -6.74
C ASP A 195 11.87 16.81 -7.77
N PRO A 196 10.55 16.96 -8.00
CA PRO A 196 9.80 16.09 -8.92
C PRO A 196 10.30 16.13 -10.37
N GLU A 197 10.70 17.31 -10.87
CA GLU A 197 11.18 17.46 -12.25
C GLU A 197 12.57 16.84 -12.41
N GLU A 198 13.45 17.02 -11.43
CA GLU A 198 14.76 16.39 -11.42
C GLU A 198 14.63 14.85 -11.36
N PHE A 199 13.76 14.34 -10.50
CA PHE A 199 13.47 12.91 -10.45
C PHE A 199 12.94 12.38 -11.79
N ARG A 200 11.97 13.08 -12.38
CA ARG A 200 11.38 12.71 -13.67
C ARG A 200 12.42 12.70 -14.79
N SER A 201 13.25 13.73 -14.85
CA SER A 201 14.31 13.83 -15.88
C SER A 201 15.34 12.70 -15.79
N LEU A 202 15.63 12.21 -14.58
CA LEU A 202 16.60 11.14 -14.35
C LEU A 202 16.01 9.74 -14.53
N PHE A 203 14.79 9.50 -14.06
CA PHE A 203 14.25 8.16 -13.93
C PHE A 203 13.05 7.83 -14.84
N ILE A 204 12.49 8.83 -15.55
CA ILE A 204 11.32 8.61 -16.42
C ILE A 204 11.59 9.24 -17.80
N ARG A 205 11.50 8.43 -18.84
CA ARG A 205 11.59 8.87 -20.23
C ARG A 205 10.51 8.15 -21.06
N ASP A 206 9.73 8.92 -21.82
CA ASP A 206 8.66 8.41 -22.68
C ASP A 206 7.68 7.45 -21.93
N GLY A 207 7.33 7.81 -20.69
CA GLY A 207 6.44 7.00 -19.87
C GLY A 207 7.02 5.68 -19.37
N LYS A 208 8.34 5.48 -19.45
CA LYS A 208 9.04 4.29 -18.98
C LYS A 208 10.09 4.66 -17.94
N ALA A 209 10.30 3.76 -16.99
CA ALA A 209 11.38 3.90 -16.01
C ALA A 209 12.73 3.65 -16.69
N VAL A 210 13.69 4.55 -16.44
CA VAL A 210 15.06 4.50 -16.96
C VAL A 210 16.07 4.65 -15.81
N ASN A 211 17.37 4.45 -16.08
CA ASN A 211 18.45 4.56 -15.10
C ASN A 211 18.26 3.70 -13.84
N LEU A 212 17.60 2.54 -13.99
CA LEU A 212 17.30 1.64 -12.89
C LEU A 212 18.54 1.16 -12.14
N ARG A 213 19.70 1.07 -12.82
CA ARG A 213 20.98 0.77 -12.14
C ARG A 213 21.32 1.81 -11.07
N MET A 214 21.20 3.09 -11.40
CA MET A 214 21.45 4.15 -10.43
C MET A 214 20.46 4.07 -9.27
N LEU A 215 19.20 3.77 -9.53
CA LEU A 215 18.20 3.56 -8.49
C LEU A 215 18.59 2.37 -7.62
N SER A 216 18.91 1.23 -8.22
CA SER A 216 19.32 0.01 -7.53
C SER A 216 20.52 0.24 -6.61
N SER A 217 21.56 0.91 -7.09
CA SER A 217 22.74 1.22 -6.27
C SER A 217 22.42 2.12 -5.06
N ARG A 218 21.48 3.06 -5.22
CA ARG A 218 21.08 3.98 -4.15
C ARG A 218 20.25 3.32 -3.05
N ILE A 219 19.52 2.24 -3.38
CA ILE A 219 18.65 1.51 -2.46
C ILE A 219 19.27 0.19 -1.98
N ALA A 220 20.40 -0.23 -2.55
CA ALA A 220 21.07 -1.47 -2.18
C ALA A 220 21.26 -1.59 -0.67
N GLY A 221 20.91 -2.76 -0.11
CA GLY A 221 20.99 -3.03 1.32
C GLY A 221 19.91 -2.41 2.19
N LEU A 222 18.92 -1.68 1.63
CA LEU A 222 17.89 -0.98 2.39
C LEU A 222 16.50 -1.60 2.25
N VAL A 223 16.32 -2.57 1.38
CA VAL A 223 15.01 -3.19 1.10
C VAL A 223 15.01 -4.62 1.60
N SER A 224 13.99 -4.97 2.37
CA SER A 224 13.59 -6.35 2.64
C SER A 224 12.21 -6.56 2.02
N TYR A 225 12.08 -7.55 1.16
CA TYR A 225 10.83 -7.85 0.45
C TYR A 225 10.38 -9.25 0.79
N PHE A 226 9.21 -9.34 1.41
CA PHE A 226 8.61 -10.63 1.74
C PHE A 226 7.83 -11.15 0.54
N PRO A 227 8.20 -12.30 -0.02
CA PRO A 227 7.49 -12.86 -1.16
C PRO A 227 6.06 -13.26 -0.80
N ASP A 228 5.18 -13.22 -1.79
CA ASP A 228 3.80 -13.71 -1.65
C ASP A 228 3.82 -15.19 -1.27
N LEU A 229 3.26 -15.53 -0.13
CA LEU A 229 3.13 -16.92 0.31
C LEU A 229 2.02 -17.60 -0.51
N THR A 230 2.37 -17.99 -1.72
CA THR A 230 1.49 -18.75 -2.59
C THR A 230 1.02 -20.02 -1.86
N GLY A 231 -0.28 -20.17 -1.71
CA GLY A 231 -0.90 -21.29 -1.01
C GLY A 231 -1.50 -20.97 0.37
N LEU A 232 -1.08 -19.87 1.02
CA LEU A 232 -1.71 -19.39 2.24
C LEU A 232 -2.70 -18.24 2.00
N MET A 233 -2.65 -17.63 0.84
CA MET A 233 -3.60 -16.60 0.41
C MET A 233 -4.65 -17.19 -0.55
N PRO A 234 -5.87 -16.68 -0.54
CA PRO A 234 -6.86 -17.03 -1.54
C PRO A 234 -6.39 -16.61 -2.94
N THR A 235 -6.74 -17.39 -3.95
CA THR A 235 -6.43 -17.07 -5.35
C THR A 235 -7.21 -15.84 -5.79
N LEU A 236 -6.51 -14.83 -6.30
CA LEU A 236 -7.14 -13.67 -6.92
C LEU A 236 -7.52 -14.03 -8.35
N LYS A 237 -8.81 -13.89 -8.69
CA LYS A 237 -9.29 -14.04 -10.06
C LYS A 237 -9.09 -12.72 -10.84
N ASP A 238 -9.17 -12.81 -12.16
CA ASP A 238 -9.16 -11.63 -13.01
C ASP A 238 -10.28 -10.65 -12.62
N THR A 239 -9.98 -9.36 -12.68
CA THR A 239 -10.97 -8.34 -12.36
C THR A 239 -12.05 -8.28 -13.44
N VAL A 240 -13.30 -8.42 -13.02
CA VAL A 240 -14.48 -8.24 -13.87
C VAL A 240 -14.81 -6.77 -13.96
N ILE A 241 -14.75 -6.20 -15.16
CA ILE A 241 -15.11 -4.80 -15.40
C ILE A 241 -16.52 -4.74 -15.94
N HIS A 242 -17.41 -4.08 -15.20
CA HIS A 242 -18.78 -3.79 -15.60
C HIS A 242 -18.82 -2.44 -16.29
N GLU A 243 -19.03 -2.44 -17.60
CA GLU A 243 -19.19 -1.22 -18.39
C GLU A 243 -20.68 -0.89 -18.52
N ILE A 244 -21.12 0.16 -17.83
CA ILE A 244 -22.53 0.46 -17.63
C ILE A 244 -22.90 1.75 -18.34
N PRO A 245 -23.82 1.75 -19.33
CA PRO A 245 -24.25 2.98 -19.97
C PRO A 245 -25.07 3.85 -19.01
N MET A 246 -24.81 5.15 -19.01
CA MET A 246 -25.63 6.14 -18.29
C MET A 246 -27.06 6.10 -18.77
N SER A 247 -28.02 6.28 -17.85
CA SER A 247 -29.38 6.61 -18.22
C SER A 247 -29.43 7.98 -18.92
N LYS A 248 -30.52 8.25 -19.66
CA LYS A 248 -30.70 9.56 -20.29
C LYS A 248 -30.66 10.69 -19.28
N GLN A 249 -31.31 10.53 -18.14
CA GLN A 249 -31.37 11.55 -17.08
C GLN A 249 -29.99 11.79 -16.47
N GLN A 250 -29.25 10.73 -16.16
CA GLN A 250 -27.90 10.81 -15.63
C GLN A 250 -26.93 11.49 -16.63
N TYR A 251 -27.02 11.14 -17.89
CA TYR A 251 -26.21 11.73 -18.96
C TYR A 251 -26.50 13.23 -19.14
N ASP A 252 -27.76 13.63 -19.14
CA ASP A 252 -28.16 15.04 -19.31
C ASP A 252 -27.63 15.89 -18.13
N GLU A 253 -27.70 15.39 -16.92
CA GLU A 253 -27.15 16.06 -15.75
C GLU A 253 -25.62 16.09 -15.75
N TYR A 254 -24.97 14.97 -16.09
CA TYR A 254 -23.52 14.87 -16.19
C TYR A 254 -22.91 15.94 -17.11
N LYS A 255 -23.49 16.16 -18.28
CA LYS A 255 -23.02 17.20 -19.22
C LYS A 255 -22.95 18.59 -18.60
N VAL A 256 -23.99 18.98 -17.85
CA VAL A 256 -24.08 20.28 -17.21
C VAL A 256 -22.98 20.47 -16.17
N PHE A 257 -22.82 19.50 -15.28
CA PHE A 257 -21.80 19.59 -14.24
C PHE A 257 -20.37 19.44 -14.77
N ARG A 258 -20.17 18.63 -15.82
CA ARG A 258 -18.86 18.51 -16.48
C ARG A 258 -18.43 19.83 -17.12
N ALA A 259 -19.37 20.58 -17.70
CA ALA A 259 -19.09 21.90 -18.22
C ALA A 259 -18.61 22.85 -17.11
N ALA A 260 -19.28 22.86 -15.97
CA ALA A 260 -18.92 23.71 -14.84
C ALA A 260 -17.56 23.32 -14.21
N GLU A 261 -17.23 22.03 -14.10
CA GLU A 261 -15.92 21.59 -13.64
C GLU A 261 -14.80 22.04 -14.58
N ARG A 262 -15.00 21.94 -15.89
CA ARG A 262 -14.01 22.37 -16.88
C ARG A 262 -13.69 23.85 -16.83
N GLU A 263 -14.66 24.69 -16.58
CA GLU A 263 -14.39 26.13 -16.42
C GLU A 263 -13.46 26.41 -15.21
N LYS A 264 -13.54 25.58 -14.18
CA LYS A 264 -12.62 25.62 -13.04
C LYS A 264 -11.23 25.06 -13.37
N GLU A 265 -11.15 24.02 -14.20
CA GLU A 265 -9.90 23.41 -14.65
C GLU A 265 -9.04 24.36 -15.52
N LYS A 266 -9.65 25.26 -16.28
CA LYS A 266 -8.96 26.23 -17.16
C LYS A 266 -8.19 27.32 -16.41
N LYS A 267 -8.27 27.44 -15.11
CA LYS A 267 -7.53 28.43 -14.30
C LYS A 267 -6.31 27.76 -13.66
N PRO A 268 -5.14 27.72 -14.32
CA PRO A 268 -3.95 27.10 -13.75
C PRO A 268 -3.48 27.92 -12.54
N LYS A 269 -3.38 27.29 -11.40
CA LYS A 269 -2.55 27.78 -10.30
C LYS A 269 -1.17 27.16 -10.48
N ASN A 270 -0.22 28.01 -10.91
CA ASN A 270 1.23 27.73 -10.86
C ASN A 270 1.70 26.35 -11.35
N GLY A 271 1.68 26.10 -12.67
CA GLY A 271 2.59 25.13 -13.30
C GLY A 271 2.50 23.64 -12.92
N GLU A 272 1.73 23.29 -11.93
CA GLU A 272 1.38 21.92 -11.60
C GLU A 272 0.15 21.52 -12.40
N ASP A 273 0.08 20.26 -12.85
CA ASP A 273 -1.18 19.64 -13.25
C ASP A 273 -2.15 19.91 -12.13
N ALA A 274 -3.02 20.90 -12.30
CA ALA A 274 -3.86 21.39 -11.22
C ALA A 274 -4.59 20.20 -10.59
N PRO A 275 -4.45 19.96 -9.29
CA PRO A 275 -5.33 19.07 -8.58
C PRO A 275 -6.67 19.78 -8.44
N SER A 276 -7.29 20.07 -9.57
CA SER A 276 -8.67 20.46 -9.57
C SER A 276 -9.42 19.27 -9.04
N THR A 277 -9.81 19.27 -7.80
CA THR A 277 -10.83 18.42 -7.15
C THR A 277 -11.03 17.01 -7.77
N TYR A 278 -10.11 16.52 -8.61
CA TYR A 278 -10.13 15.24 -9.34
C TYR A 278 -11.53 14.90 -9.89
N ARG A 279 -12.20 15.88 -10.51
CA ARG A 279 -13.55 15.74 -11.09
C ARG A 279 -14.57 15.16 -10.10
N ILE A 280 -14.58 15.66 -8.86
CA ILE A 280 -15.34 15.02 -7.78
C ILE A 280 -16.83 15.01 -8.05
N VAL A 281 -17.38 16.10 -8.59
CA VAL A 281 -18.82 16.21 -8.86
C VAL A 281 -19.24 15.22 -9.93
N THR A 282 -18.50 15.14 -11.02
CA THR A 282 -18.81 14.18 -12.09
C THR A 282 -18.52 12.73 -11.70
N ARG A 283 -17.58 12.47 -10.76
CA ARG A 283 -17.43 11.13 -10.15
C ARG A 283 -18.66 10.73 -9.37
N MET A 284 -19.19 11.62 -8.55
CA MET A 284 -20.40 11.39 -7.78
C MET A 284 -21.61 11.17 -8.71
N LEU A 285 -21.70 11.95 -9.79
CA LEU A 285 -22.74 11.77 -10.82
C LEU A 285 -22.58 10.46 -11.60
N CYS A 286 -21.38 9.91 -11.71
CA CYS A 286 -21.22 8.55 -12.22
C CYS A 286 -21.82 7.49 -11.28
N ASN A 287 -21.99 7.78 -9.99
CA ASN A 287 -22.67 6.86 -9.08
C ASN A 287 -24.18 6.96 -9.21
N THR A 288 -24.75 8.17 -9.11
CA THR A 288 -26.20 8.35 -9.17
C THR A 288 -26.60 9.78 -9.49
N THR A 289 -27.84 9.95 -9.96
CA THR A 289 -28.59 11.21 -10.06
C THR A 289 -29.88 11.09 -9.26
N TYR A 290 -30.76 12.10 -9.33
CA TYR A 290 -31.95 12.19 -8.51
C TYR A 290 -33.19 12.53 -9.31
N PRO A 291 -34.40 12.17 -8.81
CA PRO A 291 -35.65 12.71 -9.33
C PRO A 291 -35.64 14.23 -9.43
N THR A 292 -36.26 14.76 -10.47
CA THR A 292 -36.21 16.22 -10.78
C THR A 292 -36.73 17.08 -9.61
N GLU A 293 -37.70 16.57 -8.88
CA GLU A 293 -38.39 17.27 -7.78
C GLU A 293 -37.46 17.50 -6.57
N ILE A 294 -36.53 16.60 -6.33
CA ILE A 294 -35.63 16.67 -5.17
C ILE A 294 -34.22 17.12 -5.53
N ARG A 295 -33.90 17.22 -6.81
CA ARG A 295 -32.57 17.61 -7.30
C ARG A 295 -32.07 18.92 -6.74
N GLY A 296 -32.97 19.94 -6.67
CA GLY A 296 -32.66 21.24 -6.08
C GLY A 296 -32.40 21.24 -4.57
N MET A 297 -32.80 20.17 -3.87
CA MET A 297 -32.58 20.00 -2.42
C MET A 297 -31.22 19.39 -2.07
N ARG A 298 -30.44 18.97 -3.06
CA ARG A 298 -29.12 18.38 -2.87
C ARG A 298 -28.19 19.37 -2.16
N PRO A 299 -27.57 18.99 -1.03
CA PRO A 299 -26.67 19.85 -0.26
C PRO A 299 -25.38 20.17 -1.00
N GLY A 300 -25.31 21.31 -1.68
CA GLY A 300 -24.18 21.67 -2.55
C GLY A 300 -22.84 21.90 -1.84
N LYS A 301 -22.84 22.29 -0.56
CA LYS A 301 -21.61 22.59 0.20
C LYS A 301 -20.91 21.36 0.78
N LEU A 302 -21.57 20.22 0.85
CA LEU A 302 -20.99 18.98 1.39
C LEU A 302 -19.98 18.31 0.46
N PHE A 303 -19.93 18.68 -0.81
CA PHE A 303 -18.97 18.14 -1.78
C PHE A 303 -17.50 18.38 -1.42
N GLU A 304 -17.20 19.56 -0.89
CA GLU A 304 -15.83 19.93 -0.55
C GLU A 304 -15.36 19.23 0.72
N LYS A 305 -16.29 18.93 1.63
CA LYS A 305 -16.00 18.28 2.92
C LYS A 305 -15.86 16.76 2.85
N GLU A 306 -16.50 16.08 1.91
CA GLU A 306 -16.32 14.64 1.72
C GLU A 306 -14.89 14.25 1.31
N LEU A 307 -14.10 15.22 0.83
CA LEU A 307 -12.67 15.04 0.51
C LEU A 307 -11.74 15.25 1.71
N GLU A 308 -12.15 16.10 2.64
CA GLU A 308 -11.38 16.43 3.84
C GLU A 308 -11.93 15.61 5.01
N PHE A 309 -11.46 14.39 5.14
CA PHE A 309 -11.91 13.31 6.05
C PHE A 309 -12.02 13.64 7.55
N GLU A 310 -11.90 14.89 7.97
CA GLU A 310 -11.73 15.28 9.39
C GLU A 310 -12.74 16.31 9.92
N ASP A 311 -13.60 16.91 9.08
CA ASP A 311 -14.53 17.92 9.56
C ASP A 311 -15.85 17.34 10.06
N GLU A 312 -16.20 17.65 11.30
CA GLU A 312 -17.50 17.34 11.87
C GLU A 312 -18.61 18.05 11.06
N ILE A 313 -19.61 17.27 10.64
CA ILE A 313 -20.81 17.81 9.95
C ILE A 313 -21.53 18.73 10.93
N SER A 314 -21.75 19.98 10.56
CA SER A 314 -22.45 20.94 11.38
C SER A 314 -23.93 20.54 11.60
N LYS A 315 -24.55 21.05 12.65
CA LYS A 315 -26.00 20.80 12.91
C LYS A 315 -26.89 21.23 11.77
N GLU A 316 -26.56 22.32 11.07
CA GLU A 316 -27.30 22.83 9.92
C GLU A 316 -27.19 21.90 8.73
N GLU A 317 -25.97 21.41 8.45
CA GLU A 317 -25.72 20.44 7.39
C GLU A 317 -26.42 19.10 7.65
N LEU A 318 -26.45 18.64 8.90
CA LEU A 318 -27.17 17.44 9.31
C LEU A 318 -28.67 17.60 9.13
N SER A 319 -29.24 18.80 9.44
CA SER A 319 -30.64 19.12 9.21
C SER A 319 -30.98 19.10 7.72
N THR A 320 -30.11 19.69 6.89
CA THR A 320 -30.31 19.73 5.43
C THR A 320 -30.25 18.31 4.84
N LEU A 321 -29.27 17.48 5.26
CA LEU A 321 -29.20 16.08 4.88
C LEU A 321 -30.44 15.29 5.29
N THR A 322 -30.91 15.50 6.50
CA THR A 322 -32.13 14.82 7.01
C THR A 322 -33.35 15.16 6.18
N THR A 323 -33.53 16.44 5.80
CA THR A 323 -34.58 16.89 4.93
C THR A 323 -34.50 16.28 3.54
N PHE A 324 -33.32 16.28 2.96
CA PHE A 324 -33.03 15.66 1.67
C PHE A 324 -33.36 14.15 1.67
N TYR A 325 -32.91 13.40 2.67
CA TYR A 325 -33.20 11.97 2.76
C TYR A 325 -34.68 11.67 2.95
N LYS A 326 -35.44 12.50 3.69
CA LYS A 326 -36.90 12.35 3.81
C LYS A 326 -37.61 12.56 2.47
N ALA A 327 -37.18 13.56 1.70
CA ALA A 327 -37.73 13.79 0.38
C ALA A 327 -37.39 12.63 -0.58
N LEU A 328 -36.16 12.10 -0.49
CA LEU A 328 -35.71 10.93 -1.27
C LEU A 328 -36.54 9.68 -0.94
N ASP A 329 -36.78 9.41 0.35
CA ASP A 329 -37.59 8.27 0.79
C ASP A 329 -39.06 8.35 0.33
N ALA A 330 -39.57 9.59 0.16
CA ALA A 330 -40.89 9.83 -0.37
C ALA A 330 -41.00 9.76 -1.90
N SER A 331 -39.88 9.79 -2.60
CA SER A 331 -39.80 9.75 -4.05
C SER A 331 -39.85 8.31 -4.60
N ASP A 332 -39.78 8.19 -5.90
CA ASP A 332 -39.67 6.90 -6.61
C ASP A 332 -38.24 6.37 -6.78
N TYR A 333 -37.24 7.01 -6.15
CA TYR A 333 -35.82 6.73 -6.32
C TYR A 333 -35.49 5.26 -6.22
N THR A 334 -35.85 4.59 -5.14
CA THR A 334 -35.55 3.18 -4.92
C THR A 334 -36.35 2.22 -5.82
N LYS A 335 -37.50 2.67 -6.31
CA LYS A 335 -38.38 1.89 -7.22
C LYS A 335 -37.86 1.91 -8.65
N ASN A 336 -37.40 3.10 -9.10
CA ASN A 336 -36.93 3.34 -10.45
C ASN A 336 -35.37 3.51 -10.52
N ILE A 337 -34.65 2.80 -9.67
CA ILE A 337 -33.21 3.00 -9.49
C ILE A 337 -32.41 2.90 -10.79
N LYS A 338 -32.83 2.11 -11.74
CA LYS A 338 -32.21 1.99 -13.06
C LYS A 338 -32.18 3.31 -13.84
N GLU A 339 -33.17 4.19 -13.63
CA GLU A 339 -33.17 5.51 -14.23
C GLU A 339 -32.24 6.49 -13.54
N TYR A 340 -32.08 6.36 -12.23
CA TYR A 340 -31.27 7.28 -11.42
C TYR A 340 -29.85 6.80 -11.21
N SER A 341 -29.65 5.49 -11.10
CA SER A 341 -28.35 4.85 -10.91
C SER A 341 -28.31 3.44 -11.51
N PRO A 342 -28.09 3.31 -12.82
CA PRO A 342 -27.81 2.01 -13.43
C PRO A 342 -26.65 1.26 -12.74
N LYS A 343 -25.66 2.01 -12.22
CA LYS A 343 -24.54 1.46 -11.48
C LYS A 343 -24.98 0.76 -10.18
N TYR A 344 -25.82 1.40 -9.37
CA TYR A 344 -26.29 0.77 -8.13
C TYR A 344 -27.13 -0.46 -8.39
N GLU A 345 -27.95 -0.43 -9.44
CA GLU A 345 -28.72 -1.61 -9.85
C GLU A 345 -27.79 -2.76 -10.23
N GLU A 346 -26.76 -2.51 -11.04
CA GLU A 346 -25.81 -3.52 -11.47
C GLU A 346 -25.01 -4.11 -10.29
N ILE A 347 -24.54 -3.24 -9.37
CA ILE A 347 -23.85 -3.70 -8.14
C ILE A 347 -24.78 -4.62 -7.33
N LEU A 348 -26.02 -4.20 -7.12
CA LEU A 348 -26.99 -4.97 -6.35
C LEU A 348 -27.30 -6.32 -7.01
N ASN A 349 -27.53 -6.33 -8.32
CA ASN A 349 -27.78 -7.56 -9.08
C ASN A 349 -26.60 -8.51 -9.00
N THR A 350 -25.38 -8.00 -9.07
CA THR A 350 -24.14 -8.80 -8.91
C THR A 350 -24.04 -9.40 -7.50
N ILE A 351 -24.37 -8.62 -6.46
CA ILE A 351 -24.40 -9.12 -5.08
C ILE A 351 -25.47 -10.20 -4.90
N MET A 352 -26.65 -10.00 -5.46
CA MET A 352 -27.77 -10.94 -5.32
C MET A 352 -27.59 -12.24 -6.11
N SER A 353 -26.86 -12.20 -7.23
CA SER A 353 -26.64 -13.39 -8.09
C SER A 353 -25.48 -14.27 -7.63
N ASN A 354 -24.63 -13.79 -6.73
CA ASN A 354 -23.47 -14.54 -6.25
C ASN A 354 -23.64 -14.96 -4.79
N THR A 355 -23.37 -16.23 -4.53
CA THR A 355 -23.43 -16.78 -3.16
C THR A 355 -22.05 -16.67 -2.49
N GLY A 356 -21.99 -16.04 -1.33
CA GLY A 356 -20.75 -15.84 -0.59
C GLY A 356 -20.75 -14.53 0.21
N LEU A 357 -19.60 -14.17 0.76
CA LEU A 357 -19.45 -12.90 1.45
C LEU A 357 -18.89 -11.85 0.50
N HIS A 358 -19.48 -10.68 0.55
CA HIS A 358 -19.17 -9.54 -0.30
C HIS A 358 -18.53 -8.40 0.50
N LEU A 359 -17.57 -7.72 -0.09
CA LEU A 359 -17.02 -6.44 0.37
C LEU A 359 -17.35 -5.36 -0.65
N LEU A 360 -18.05 -4.31 -0.25
CA LEU A 360 -18.30 -3.14 -1.10
C LEU A 360 -17.46 -1.96 -0.60
N TYR A 361 -16.74 -1.34 -1.51
CA TYR A 361 -15.97 -0.14 -1.27
C TYR A 361 -16.53 1.03 -2.07
N SER A 362 -16.73 2.15 -1.40
CA SER A 362 -16.93 3.44 -2.02
C SER A 362 -16.12 4.51 -1.30
N GLN A 363 -15.62 5.48 -2.04
CA GLN A 363 -14.96 6.65 -1.47
C GLN A 363 -15.96 7.59 -0.80
N PHE A 364 -17.20 7.62 -1.31
CA PHE A 364 -18.24 8.53 -0.88
C PHE A 364 -19.13 7.90 0.19
N LEU A 365 -19.36 8.63 1.27
CA LEU A 365 -20.17 8.16 2.39
C LEU A 365 -21.62 8.67 2.31
N THR A 366 -21.78 9.98 2.23
CA THR A 366 -23.08 10.63 2.44
C THR A 366 -23.94 10.63 1.19
N ILE A 367 -23.76 11.62 0.34
CA ILE A 367 -24.53 11.81 -0.89
C ILE A 367 -23.82 11.03 -2.01
N GLU A 368 -24.56 10.42 -2.93
CA GLU A 368 -24.05 9.60 -4.05
C GLU A 368 -23.05 8.46 -3.66
N GLY A 369 -23.11 8.03 -2.40
CA GLY A 369 -22.23 7.01 -1.86
C GLY A 369 -22.95 5.93 -1.08
N ILE A 370 -22.30 5.45 -0.01
CA ILE A 370 -22.76 4.30 0.79
C ILE A 370 -24.15 4.53 1.37
N THR A 371 -24.45 5.73 1.90
CA THR A 371 -25.73 5.98 2.54
C THR A 371 -26.92 5.81 1.59
N LEU A 372 -26.77 6.22 0.33
CA LEU A 372 -27.83 5.99 -0.67
C LEU A 372 -27.94 4.53 -1.08
N PHE A 373 -26.79 3.87 -1.21
CA PHE A 373 -26.76 2.44 -1.54
C PHE A 373 -27.40 1.59 -0.43
N THR A 374 -27.19 1.95 0.85
CA THR A 374 -27.86 1.25 1.96
C THR A 374 -29.37 1.42 1.96
N LYS A 375 -29.91 2.60 1.57
CA LYS A 375 -31.36 2.78 1.39
C LYS A 375 -31.93 1.85 0.31
N LEU A 376 -31.16 1.62 -0.76
CA LEU A 376 -31.55 0.66 -1.79
C LEU A 376 -31.53 -0.78 -1.26
N LEU A 377 -30.51 -1.15 -0.45
CA LEU A 377 -30.45 -2.45 0.19
C LEU A 377 -31.66 -2.68 1.10
N ASP A 378 -32.01 -1.70 1.94
CA ASP A 378 -33.17 -1.77 2.83
C ASP A 378 -34.47 -1.96 2.04
N ALA A 379 -34.64 -1.23 0.92
CA ALA A 379 -35.78 -1.36 0.02
C ALA A 379 -35.84 -2.73 -0.68
N ARG A 380 -34.74 -3.43 -0.80
CA ARG A 380 -34.62 -4.80 -1.39
C ARG A 380 -34.61 -5.90 -0.34
N GLY A 381 -34.95 -5.57 0.92
CA GLY A 381 -35.18 -6.54 1.97
C GLY A 381 -33.94 -6.95 2.76
N TYR A 382 -32.81 -6.29 2.58
CA TYR A 382 -31.65 -6.41 3.46
C TYR A 382 -31.88 -5.71 4.80
N ALA A 383 -31.07 -6.01 5.80
CA ALA A 383 -31.09 -5.31 7.08
C ALA A 383 -29.66 -4.99 7.56
N GLU A 384 -29.47 -3.79 8.13
CA GLU A 384 -28.18 -3.44 8.72
C GLU A 384 -27.98 -4.09 10.07
N CYS A 385 -26.86 -4.74 10.27
CA CYS A 385 -26.42 -5.21 11.58
C CYS A 385 -25.70 -4.06 12.31
N ARG A 386 -26.32 -3.57 13.38
CA ARG A 386 -25.78 -2.56 14.29
C ARG A 386 -25.59 -3.12 15.70
N VAL A 387 -24.74 -2.48 16.46
CA VAL A 387 -24.56 -2.76 17.88
C VAL A 387 -24.78 -1.48 18.69
N LYS A 388 -25.21 -1.61 19.93
CA LYS A 388 -25.33 -0.51 20.88
C LYS A 388 -24.88 -0.94 22.27
N ARG A 389 -24.54 0.01 23.12
CA ARG A 389 -24.23 -0.26 24.53
C ARG A 389 -25.50 -0.14 25.38
N VAL A 390 -25.75 -1.18 26.18
CA VAL A 390 -26.80 -1.20 27.18
C VAL A 390 -26.18 -1.67 28.50
N ASN A 391 -26.28 -0.85 29.53
CA ASN A 391 -25.67 -1.15 30.86
C ASN A 391 -24.16 -1.46 30.82
N GLY A 392 -23.43 -0.81 29.88
CA GLY A 392 -22.00 -1.01 29.71
C GLY A 392 -21.61 -2.18 28.80
N GLU A 393 -22.54 -3.05 28.44
CA GLU A 393 -22.31 -4.20 27.55
C GLU A 393 -22.77 -3.92 26.12
N TRP A 394 -22.09 -4.55 25.15
CA TRP A 394 -22.48 -4.50 23.75
C TRP A 394 -23.59 -5.51 23.45
N VAL A 395 -24.65 -5.04 22.83
CA VAL A 395 -25.80 -5.84 22.38
C VAL A 395 -26.12 -5.57 20.91
N LEU A 396 -26.73 -6.52 20.24
CA LEU A 396 -27.23 -6.32 18.89
C LEU A 396 -28.38 -5.27 18.88
N ASN A 397 -28.38 -4.45 17.84
CA ASN A 397 -29.43 -3.51 17.56
C ASN A 397 -29.93 -3.75 16.13
N LEU A 398 -30.82 -4.70 16.01
CA LEU A 398 -31.36 -5.19 14.74
C LEU A 398 -32.81 -4.72 14.56
N PRO A 399 -33.23 -4.47 13.31
CA PRO A 399 -34.65 -4.27 13.00
C PRO A 399 -35.44 -5.57 13.24
N GLU A 400 -36.74 -5.45 13.35
CA GLU A 400 -37.64 -6.60 13.48
C GLU A 400 -37.44 -7.58 12.30
N ASN A 401 -37.47 -8.87 12.59
CA ASN A 401 -37.30 -9.97 11.63
C ASN A 401 -35.93 -9.95 10.87
N ALA A 402 -34.91 -9.31 11.40
CA ALA A 402 -33.58 -9.27 10.76
C ALA A 402 -32.95 -10.67 10.62
N GLN A 403 -33.30 -11.63 11.46
CA GLN A 403 -32.76 -13.01 11.39
C GLN A 403 -33.17 -13.74 10.10
N SER A 404 -34.28 -13.36 9.47
CA SER A 404 -34.74 -13.94 8.20
C SER A 404 -34.27 -13.17 6.96
N LYS A 405 -33.52 -12.07 7.15
CA LYS A 405 -33.04 -11.21 6.07
C LYS A 405 -31.53 -11.39 5.85
N PRO A 406 -31.04 -11.18 4.61
CA PRO A 406 -29.61 -11.02 4.40
C PRO A 406 -29.14 -9.73 5.10
N LEU A 407 -28.03 -9.85 5.85
CA LEU A 407 -27.51 -8.75 6.63
C LEU A 407 -26.33 -8.08 5.95
N TYR A 408 -26.27 -6.76 6.06
CA TYR A 408 -25.09 -5.99 5.73
C TYR A 408 -24.53 -5.26 6.96
N VAL A 409 -23.26 -4.91 6.87
CA VAL A 409 -22.54 -4.16 7.90
C VAL A 409 -21.92 -2.93 7.26
N THR A 410 -22.05 -1.77 7.90
CA THR A 410 -21.29 -0.57 7.51
C THR A 410 -20.11 -0.35 8.46
N TYR A 411 -18.91 -0.18 7.89
CA TYR A 411 -17.68 0.08 8.63
C TYR A 411 -17.09 1.42 8.15
N VAL A 412 -17.60 2.50 8.73
CA VAL A 412 -17.36 3.88 8.26
C VAL A 412 -16.77 4.75 9.37
N GLY A 413 -16.20 5.90 9.00
CA GLY A 413 -15.51 6.80 9.93
C GLY A 413 -16.37 7.33 11.07
N THR A 414 -17.67 7.47 10.87
CA THR A 414 -18.61 7.98 11.88
C THR A 414 -18.87 7.06 13.07
N LYS A 415 -18.48 5.78 12.99
CA LYS A 415 -18.62 4.81 14.08
C LYS A 415 -17.39 4.83 14.98
N SER A 416 -17.59 4.63 16.30
CA SER A 416 -16.48 4.57 17.27
C SER A 416 -15.55 3.39 16.98
N ALA A 417 -14.29 3.48 17.44
CA ALA A 417 -13.30 2.42 17.27
C ALA A 417 -13.77 1.10 17.92
N GLU A 418 -14.40 1.18 19.10
CA GLU A 418 -14.92 0.03 19.83
C GLU A 418 -16.09 -0.63 19.09
N GLU A 419 -17.06 0.18 18.59
CA GLU A 419 -18.17 -0.31 17.80
C GLU A 419 -17.70 -1.03 16.54
N LYS A 420 -16.73 -0.42 15.84
CA LYS A 420 -16.11 -1.01 14.65
C LYS A 420 -15.43 -2.35 14.96
N GLU A 421 -14.75 -2.46 16.09
CA GLU A 421 -14.11 -3.70 16.49
C GLU A 421 -15.10 -4.81 16.78
N VAL A 422 -16.17 -4.53 17.54
CA VAL A 422 -17.24 -5.49 17.84
C VAL A 422 -17.91 -5.99 16.55
N ILE A 423 -18.30 -5.09 15.67
CA ILE A 423 -18.92 -5.44 14.39
C ILE A 423 -18.00 -6.31 13.53
N ARG A 424 -16.71 -5.97 13.44
CA ARG A 424 -15.71 -6.76 12.71
C ARG A 424 -15.56 -8.16 13.31
N ASN A 425 -15.53 -8.28 14.65
CA ASN A 425 -15.44 -9.57 15.32
C ASN A 425 -16.67 -10.45 15.08
N ILE A 426 -17.86 -9.85 15.04
CA ILE A 426 -19.11 -10.53 14.68
C ILE A 426 -19.04 -11.06 13.24
N PHE A 427 -18.73 -10.18 12.27
CA PHE A 427 -18.64 -10.53 10.86
C PHE A 427 -17.62 -11.65 10.59
N ASN A 428 -16.45 -11.55 11.21
CA ASN A 428 -15.36 -12.52 11.09
C ASN A 428 -15.60 -13.82 11.90
N LYS A 429 -16.72 -13.93 12.62
CA LYS A 429 -17.04 -15.06 13.52
C LYS A 429 -15.94 -15.30 14.56
N LYS A 430 -15.32 -14.21 15.07
CA LYS A 430 -14.29 -14.28 16.13
C LYS A 430 -14.97 -14.31 17.49
N TRP A 431 -15.63 -15.40 17.79
CA TRP A 431 -16.49 -15.58 18.95
C TRP A 431 -15.77 -15.39 20.29
N SER A 432 -14.50 -15.78 20.38
CA SER A 432 -13.70 -15.62 21.61
C SER A 432 -13.46 -14.17 22.04
N ALA A 433 -13.74 -13.19 21.16
CA ALA A 433 -13.60 -11.76 21.45
C ALA A 433 -14.93 -11.08 21.86
N LEU A 434 -16.02 -11.83 21.95
CA LEU A 434 -17.36 -11.35 22.27
C LEU A 434 -17.84 -11.91 23.62
N SER A 435 -18.77 -11.18 24.27
CA SER A 435 -19.47 -11.72 25.43
C SER A 435 -20.35 -12.92 25.05
N ASP A 436 -20.61 -13.84 25.99
CA ASP A 436 -21.41 -15.03 25.70
C ASP A 436 -22.83 -14.68 25.23
N THR A 437 -23.43 -13.64 25.78
CA THR A 437 -24.77 -13.16 25.38
C THR A 437 -24.78 -12.66 23.94
N LEU A 438 -23.83 -11.80 23.56
CA LEU A 438 -23.74 -11.28 22.20
C LEU A 438 -23.37 -12.38 21.20
N ARG A 439 -22.54 -13.33 21.58
CA ARG A 439 -22.15 -14.47 20.77
C ARG A 439 -23.35 -15.32 20.37
N VAL A 440 -24.16 -15.76 21.33
CA VAL A 440 -25.31 -16.62 21.09
C VAL A 440 -26.32 -16.00 20.12
N GLU A 441 -26.51 -14.69 20.19
CA GLU A 441 -27.34 -13.97 19.25
C GLU A 441 -26.69 -13.84 17.88
N ALA A 442 -25.40 -13.48 17.84
CA ALA A 442 -24.66 -13.22 16.61
C ALA A 442 -24.41 -14.50 15.78
N GLU A 443 -24.29 -15.67 16.41
CA GLU A 443 -24.13 -16.97 15.72
C GLU A 443 -25.32 -17.32 14.81
N LYS A 444 -26.50 -16.74 15.07
CA LYS A 444 -27.73 -16.97 14.28
C LYS A 444 -27.84 -16.06 13.06
N LEU A 445 -26.93 -15.10 12.92
CA LEU A 445 -26.99 -14.08 11.87
C LEU A 445 -26.39 -14.59 10.55
N ASN A 446 -27.07 -14.24 9.45
CA ASN A 446 -26.61 -14.54 8.10
C ASN A 446 -26.10 -13.26 7.42
N PHE A 447 -24.77 -13.06 7.48
CA PHE A 447 -24.12 -11.94 6.80
C PHE A 447 -23.93 -12.22 5.33
N ASN A 448 -24.14 -11.18 4.52
CA ASN A 448 -23.90 -11.23 3.09
C ASN A 448 -22.88 -10.16 2.66
N LEU A 449 -22.94 -8.94 3.22
CA LEU A 449 -22.21 -7.79 2.70
C LEU A 449 -21.52 -6.97 3.81
N PHE A 450 -20.27 -6.63 3.58
CA PHE A 450 -19.50 -5.69 4.41
C PHE A 450 -19.17 -4.45 3.58
N ILE A 451 -19.55 -3.26 4.07
CA ILE A 451 -19.41 -2.01 3.34
C ILE A 451 -18.39 -1.12 4.03
N ILE A 452 -17.42 -0.61 3.28
CA ILE A 452 -16.34 0.25 3.79
C ILE A 452 -16.18 1.53 2.98
N THR A 453 -15.74 2.58 3.68
CA THR A 453 -15.16 3.78 3.04
C THR A 453 -13.64 3.74 3.12
N ALA A 454 -13.00 4.75 2.53
CA ALA A 454 -11.56 4.97 2.64
C ALA A 454 -11.07 5.01 4.09
N ALA A 455 -11.76 5.73 4.98
CA ALA A 455 -11.43 5.80 6.41
C ALA A 455 -11.62 4.46 7.13
N GLY A 456 -12.51 3.59 6.63
CA GLY A 456 -12.70 2.23 7.13
C GLY A 456 -11.75 1.19 6.53
N ALA A 457 -11.08 1.53 5.43
CA ALA A 457 -10.26 0.58 4.69
C ALA A 457 -8.90 0.28 5.36
N GLU A 458 -8.43 1.09 6.29
CA GLU A 458 -7.13 0.91 6.94
C GLU A 458 -7.21 -0.02 8.16
N GLY A 459 -6.22 -0.88 8.34
CA GLY A 459 -6.03 -1.69 9.54
C GLY A 459 -6.99 -2.86 9.77
N ILE A 460 -7.92 -3.20 8.83
CA ILE A 460 -8.86 -4.31 8.99
C ILE A 460 -8.46 -5.57 8.22
N SER A 461 -8.86 -6.70 8.76
CA SER A 461 -8.79 -8.00 8.08
C SER A 461 -10.16 -8.64 8.10
N LEU A 462 -10.63 -9.05 6.92
CA LEU A 462 -11.89 -9.76 6.77
C LEU A 462 -11.63 -11.22 6.44
N LYS A 463 -12.53 -12.10 6.87
CA LYS A 463 -12.45 -13.55 6.61
C LYS A 463 -13.51 -13.97 5.62
N ASN A 464 -13.15 -14.92 4.75
CA ASN A 464 -14.06 -15.61 3.84
C ASN A 464 -14.78 -14.68 2.84
N VAL A 465 -14.26 -13.49 2.58
CA VAL A 465 -14.82 -12.57 1.59
C VAL A 465 -14.39 -13.00 0.19
N GLN A 466 -15.34 -13.44 -0.62
CA GLN A 466 -15.09 -14.00 -1.96
C GLN A 466 -15.28 -12.98 -3.08
N TYR A 467 -16.04 -11.93 -2.83
CA TYR A 467 -16.35 -10.89 -3.84
C TYR A 467 -16.01 -9.51 -3.31
N VAL A 468 -15.26 -8.74 -4.10
CA VAL A 468 -14.91 -7.35 -3.78
C VAL A 468 -15.49 -6.45 -4.84
N HIS A 469 -16.38 -5.55 -4.45
CA HIS A 469 -17.02 -4.59 -5.33
C HIS A 469 -16.41 -3.21 -5.15
N ILE A 470 -15.83 -2.66 -6.22
CA ILE A 470 -15.29 -1.30 -6.28
C ILE A 470 -16.32 -0.42 -7.00
N MET A 471 -17.06 0.36 -6.23
CA MET A 471 -18.16 1.17 -6.75
C MET A 471 -17.70 2.22 -7.74
N GLU A 472 -16.58 2.87 -7.48
CA GLU A 472 -15.97 3.84 -8.38
C GLU A 472 -14.44 3.66 -8.48
N PRO A 473 -13.87 3.89 -9.67
CA PRO A 473 -12.42 3.85 -9.85
C PRO A 473 -11.72 4.99 -9.12
N TYR A 474 -10.47 4.79 -8.83
CA TYR A 474 -9.62 5.78 -8.20
C TYR A 474 -8.41 6.08 -9.09
N TRP A 475 -7.84 7.29 -9.01
CA TRP A 475 -6.69 7.68 -9.83
C TRP A 475 -5.40 6.91 -9.53
N ASN A 476 -5.44 6.04 -8.53
CA ASN A 476 -4.31 5.29 -8.02
C ASN A 476 -4.75 3.86 -7.71
N GLN A 477 -4.15 2.91 -8.41
CA GLN A 477 -4.44 1.48 -8.25
C GLN A 477 -4.09 0.97 -6.85
N VAL A 478 -3.04 1.51 -6.23
CA VAL A 478 -2.57 1.08 -4.90
C VAL A 478 -3.68 1.14 -3.84
N ARG A 479 -4.53 2.16 -3.90
CA ARG A 479 -5.66 2.25 -2.97
C ARG A 479 -6.68 1.12 -3.17
N LEU A 480 -6.92 0.76 -4.40
CA LEU A 480 -7.81 -0.37 -4.72
C LEU A 480 -7.18 -1.69 -4.28
N ASP A 481 -5.87 -1.85 -4.47
CA ASP A 481 -5.11 -3.01 -4.00
C ASP A 481 -5.14 -3.13 -2.48
N GLN A 482 -5.11 -2.01 -1.75
CA GLN A 482 -5.30 -1.98 -0.29
C GLN A 482 -6.69 -2.47 0.12
N VAL A 483 -7.74 -2.09 -0.62
CA VAL A 483 -9.11 -2.57 -0.38
C VAL A 483 -9.21 -4.08 -0.67
N ILE A 484 -8.69 -4.53 -1.79
CA ILE A 484 -8.64 -5.96 -2.16
C ILE A 484 -7.86 -6.75 -1.10
N GLY A 485 -6.75 -6.20 -0.62
CA GLY A 485 -5.95 -6.76 0.45
C GLY A 485 -6.69 -6.93 1.79
N ARG A 486 -7.86 -6.29 2.01
CA ARG A 486 -8.70 -6.56 3.21
C ARG A 486 -9.39 -7.91 3.13
N ALA A 487 -9.76 -8.35 1.94
CA ALA A 487 -10.32 -9.66 1.66
C ALA A 487 -9.23 -10.72 1.44
N ARG A 488 -8.14 -10.36 0.74
CA ARG A 488 -7.04 -11.26 0.37
C ARG A 488 -5.90 -11.16 1.37
N ARG A 489 -5.95 -11.94 2.43
CA ARG A 489 -4.88 -12.04 3.45
C ARG A 489 -4.47 -13.47 3.72
N ILE A 490 -3.29 -13.64 4.33
CA ILE A 490 -2.80 -14.95 4.78
C ILE A 490 -3.86 -15.61 5.65
N CYS A 491 -4.23 -16.84 5.31
CA CYS A 491 -5.21 -17.67 6.01
C CYS A 491 -6.61 -17.04 6.13
N SER A 492 -6.95 -16.04 5.31
CA SER A 492 -8.28 -15.40 5.38
C SER A 492 -9.42 -16.34 4.98
N HIS A 493 -9.14 -17.34 4.14
CA HIS A 493 -10.14 -18.29 3.59
C HIS A 493 -9.94 -19.75 4.05
N ASN A 494 -9.10 -19.98 5.05
CA ASN A 494 -8.73 -21.34 5.47
C ASN A 494 -9.91 -22.17 6.00
N THR A 495 -11.04 -21.56 6.34
CA THR A 495 -12.26 -22.25 6.76
C THR A 495 -13.16 -22.65 5.59
N LEU A 496 -12.87 -22.20 4.38
CA LEU A 496 -13.60 -22.57 3.16
C LEU A 496 -12.95 -23.77 2.48
N ALA A 497 -13.75 -24.53 1.71
CA ALA A 497 -13.21 -25.57 0.83
C ALA A 497 -12.19 -24.96 -0.15
N LYS A 498 -11.13 -25.71 -0.47
CA LYS A 498 -10.00 -25.19 -1.28
C LYS A 498 -10.43 -24.57 -2.61
N ALA A 499 -11.42 -25.14 -3.27
CA ALA A 499 -11.97 -24.59 -4.52
C ALA A 499 -12.68 -23.23 -4.35
N SER A 500 -13.13 -22.93 -3.12
CA SER A 500 -13.81 -21.68 -2.77
C SER A 500 -12.86 -20.62 -2.16
N GLN A 501 -11.58 -20.94 -2.02
CA GLN A 501 -10.56 -20.02 -1.53
C GLN A 501 -10.12 -19.05 -2.63
N THR A 502 -11.05 -18.28 -3.13
CA THR A 502 -10.84 -17.32 -4.23
C THR A 502 -11.41 -15.96 -3.85
N VAL A 503 -10.81 -14.91 -4.42
CA VAL A 503 -11.32 -13.53 -4.38
C VAL A 503 -11.54 -13.07 -5.80
N GLU A 504 -12.74 -12.62 -6.11
CA GLU A 504 -13.12 -12.05 -7.40
C GLU A 504 -13.42 -10.56 -7.22
N VAL A 505 -12.84 -9.72 -8.08
CA VAL A 505 -12.97 -8.28 -7.99
C VAL A 505 -13.89 -7.78 -9.09
N HIS A 506 -14.91 -7.00 -8.74
CA HIS A 506 -15.83 -6.35 -9.65
C HIS A 506 -15.61 -4.84 -9.61
N MET A 507 -15.32 -4.23 -10.76
CA MET A 507 -15.16 -2.79 -10.91
C MET A 507 -16.26 -2.26 -11.82
N TYR A 508 -16.91 -1.18 -11.41
CA TYR A 508 -18.07 -0.60 -12.08
C TYR A 508 -17.71 0.74 -12.71
N LEU A 509 -17.74 0.79 -14.04
CA LEU A 509 -17.41 1.97 -14.84
C LEU A 509 -18.62 2.46 -15.58
N MET A 510 -19.02 3.70 -15.36
CA MET A 510 -20.04 4.33 -16.16
C MET A 510 -19.50 4.67 -17.54
N LYS A 511 -20.29 4.46 -18.56
CA LYS A 511 -20.03 4.85 -19.96
C LYS A 511 -21.06 5.81 -20.47
N PHE A 512 -20.70 6.60 -21.45
CA PHE A 512 -21.71 7.36 -22.19
C PHE A 512 -22.63 6.42 -22.96
N PRO A 513 -23.91 6.78 -23.11
CA PRO A 513 -24.79 6.06 -24.02
C PRO A 513 -24.25 6.15 -25.46
N PRO A 514 -24.62 5.22 -26.36
CA PRO A 514 -24.23 5.30 -27.76
C PRO A 514 -24.64 6.65 -28.37
N PHE A 515 -23.74 7.24 -29.15
CA PHE A 515 -24.01 8.51 -29.84
C PHE A 515 -24.54 8.26 -31.26
N ASP A 516 -25.64 8.91 -31.63
CA ASP A 516 -26.20 8.86 -32.98
C ASP A 516 -25.45 9.82 -33.93
N GLY A 517 -24.12 9.65 -34.02
CA GLY A 517 -23.27 10.36 -34.96
C GLY A 517 -22.70 11.72 -34.51
N ASN A 518 -23.33 12.45 -33.58
CA ASN A 518 -22.86 13.76 -33.12
C ASN A 518 -22.42 13.74 -31.66
N ILE A 519 -21.12 13.84 -31.41
CA ILE A 519 -20.57 14.02 -30.06
C ILE A 519 -20.75 15.49 -29.65
N PRO A 520 -21.41 15.78 -28.50
CA PRO A 520 -21.54 17.14 -28.00
C PRO A 520 -20.18 17.84 -27.84
N GLU A 521 -20.11 19.13 -28.18
CA GLU A 521 -18.87 19.94 -28.10
C GLU A 521 -18.21 19.86 -26.73
N ILE A 522 -19.01 19.83 -25.66
CA ILE A 522 -18.47 19.76 -24.29
C ILE A 522 -17.68 18.47 -24.04
N LEU A 523 -18.05 17.38 -24.67
CA LEU A 523 -17.41 16.08 -24.54
C LEU A 523 -16.21 15.90 -25.49
N LYS A 524 -16.13 16.71 -26.56
CA LYS A 524 -14.97 16.69 -27.46
C LYS A 524 -13.66 17.01 -26.75
N LEU A 525 -13.72 17.73 -25.66
CA LEU A 525 -12.56 18.05 -24.86
C LEU A 525 -12.14 16.91 -23.90
N ASP A 526 -12.98 15.91 -23.62
CA ASP A 526 -12.67 14.69 -22.87
C ASP A 526 -12.37 13.49 -23.79
N MET A 527 -11.93 13.78 -25.03
CA MET A 527 -11.58 12.74 -26.00
C MET A 527 -10.25 12.07 -25.64
N GLU A 528 -10.26 10.77 -25.59
CA GLU A 528 -9.06 9.93 -25.57
C GLU A 528 -9.19 8.86 -26.67
N GLU A 529 -8.14 8.69 -27.48
CA GLU A 529 -8.13 7.71 -28.58
C GLU A 529 -9.34 7.83 -29.52
N GLY A 530 -9.77 9.07 -29.79
CA GLY A 530 -10.87 9.36 -30.72
C GLY A 530 -12.27 9.15 -30.15
N GLN A 531 -12.41 8.86 -28.85
CA GLN A 531 -13.70 8.68 -28.20
C GLN A 531 -13.84 9.51 -26.91
N PRO A 532 -15.03 10.09 -26.63
CA PRO A 532 -15.26 10.77 -25.37
C PRO A 532 -15.28 9.77 -24.22
N ARG A 533 -14.67 10.14 -23.08
CA ARG A 533 -14.57 9.31 -21.88
C ARG A 533 -15.31 9.94 -20.72
N THR A 534 -16.03 9.11 -19.98
CA THR A 534 -16.62 9.52 -18.69
C THR A 534 -15.51 9.75 -17.66
N THR A 535 -15.87 10.37 -16.56
CA THR A 535 -14.93 10.55 -15.45
C THR A 535 -14.45 9.19 -14.88
N ASP A 536 -15.32 8.19 -14.80
CA ASP A 536 -14.91 6.84 -14.39
C ASP A 536 -13.87 6.23 -15.33
N GLU A 537 -14.12 6.26 -16.62
CA GLU A 537 -13.18 5.75 -17.62
C GLU A 537 -11.85 6.51 -17.58
N TYR A 538 -11.90 7.84 -17.44
CA TYR A 538 -10.70 8.67 -17.31
C TYR A 538 -9.87 8.30 -16.08
N MET A 539 -10.52 8.16 -14.90
CA MET A 539 -9.84 7.82 -13.66
C MET A 539 -9.22 6.42 -13.72
N TYR A 540 -9.95 5.45 -14.26
CA TYR A 540 -9.46 4.10 -14.44
C TYR A 540 -8.22 4.04 -15.34
N ARG A 541 -8.26 4.70 -16.50
CA ARG A 541 -7.12 4.78 -17.42
C ARG A 541 -5.92 5.53 -16.84
N LEU A 542 -6.18 6.60 -16.07
CA LEU A 542 -5.13 7.32 -15.36
C LEU A 542 -4.40 6.41 -14.37
N ALA A 543 -5.15 5.60 -13.61
CA ALA A 543 -4.57 4.61 -12.71
C ALA A 543 -3.71 3.59 -13.45
N GLN A 544 -4.21 3.04 -14.58
CA GLN A 544 -3.46 2.06 -15.38
C GLN A 544 -2.15 2.63 -15.94
N ARG A 545 -2.18 3.88 -16.46
CA ARG A 545 -0.95 4.55 -16.96
C ARG A 545 0.10 4.72 -15.85
N LYS A 546 -0.32 5.13 -14.65
CA LYS A 546 0.58 5.24 -13.49
C LYS A 546 1.13 3.89 -13.06
N THR A 547 0.32 2.86 -13.10
CA THR A 547 0.72 1.51 -12.70
C THR A 547 1.91 0.99 -13.51
N GLY A 548 1.96 1.22 -14.81
CA GLY A 548 3.05 0.73 -15.67
C GLY A 548 4.43 1.26 -15.25
N ILE A 549 4.53 2.57 -14.92
CA ILE A 549 5.79 3.17 -14.46
C ILE A 549 6.12 2.68 -13.05
N ASN A 550 5.13 2.70 -12.15
CA ASN A 550 5.30 2.25 -10.78
C ASN A 550 5.74 0.79 -10.71
N THR A 551 5.16 -0.08 -11.54
CA THR A 551 5.53 -1.49 -11.61
C THR A 551 7.00 -1.69 -11.93
N SER A 552 7.55 -0.95 -12.90
CA SER A 552 8.98 -1.05 -13.26
C SER A 552 9.89 -0.64 -12.08
N ILE A 553 9.51 0.40 -11.34
CA ILE A 553 10.25 0.84 -10.16
C ILE A 553 10.11 -0.16 -9.01
N LEU A 554 8.90 -0.69 -8.77
CA LEU A 554 8.68 -1.71 -7.75
C LEU A 554 9.42 -3.01 -8.04
N HIS A 555 9.57 -3.39 -9.32
CA HIS A 555 10.43 -4.51 -9.72
C HIS A 555 11.88 -4.22 -9.37
N CYS A 556 12.39 -3.02 -9.65
CA CYS A 556 13.74 -2.63 -9.25
C CYS A 556 13.94 -2.69 -7.73
N LEU A 557 12.95 -2.23 -6.93
CA LEU A 557 12.99 -2.34 -5.46
C LEU A 557 13.07 -3.80 -5.01
N ARG A 558 12.22 -4.65 -5.57
CA ARG A 558 12.18 -6.08 -5.27
C ARG A 558 13.51 -6.77 -5.62
N ASP A 559 14.01 -6.49 -6.82
CA ASP A 559 15.24 -7.10 -7.32
C ASP A 559 16.50 -6.63 -6.53
N SER A 560 16.40 -5.45 -5.91
CA SER A 560 17.43 -4.90 -5.03
C SER A 560 17.25 -5.32 -3.56
N ALA A 561 16.22 -6.11 -3.24
CA ALA A 561 15.96 -6.53 -1.87
C ALA A 561 17.00 -7.55 -1.37
N ILE A 562 17.35 -7.43 -0.08
CA ILE A 562 18.31 -8.33 0.57
C ILE A 562 17.84 -9.78 0.50
N ASP A 563 16.56 -10.01 0.75
CA ASP A 563 15.96 -11.34 0.78
C ASP A 563 16.05 -12.04 -0.58
N CYS A 564 15.86 -11.27 -1.65
CA CYS A 564 16.01 -11.75 -3.02
C CYS A 564 17.41 -12.31 -3.27
N GLN A 565 18.40 -11.63 -2.72
CA GLN A 565 19.82 -12.00 -2.91
C GLN A 565 20.27 -13.14 -2.02
N LEU A 566 19.83 -13.13 -0.75
CA LEU A 566 20.22 -14.15 0.22
C LEU A 566 19.57 -15.51 -0.07
N TYR A 567 18.31 -15.51 -0.47
CA TYR A 567 17.52 -16.74 -0.59
C TYR A 567 17.30 -17.18 -2.04
N GLY A 568 17.71 -16.40 -3.04
CA GLY A 568 17.55 -16.72 -4.46
C GLY A 568 16.08 -16.84 -4.92
N HIS A 569 15.15 -16.34 -4.13
CA HIS A 569 13.70 -16.46 -4.36
C HIS A 569 13.08 -15.12 -4.77
N CYS A 570 13.63 -14.51 -5.80
CA CYS A 570 12.97 -13.39 -6.44
C CYS A 570 11.82 -13.92 -7.30
N ILE A 571 10.63 -13.89 -6.74
CA ILE A 571 9.44 -14.49 -7.36
C ILE A 571 9.19 -13.86 -8.74
N GLY A 572 9.25 -14.68 -9.78
CA GLY A 572 8.69 -14.43 -11.10
C GLY A 572 9.63 -13.85 -12.15
N ILE A 573 10.95 -13.82 -11.97
CA ILE A 573 11.93 -13.48 -13.00
C ILE A 573 12.92 -14.64 -13.18
N ALA A 574 13.19 -14.98 -14.43
CA ALA A 574 14.12 -16.05 -14.78
C ALA A 574 15.48 -15.87 -14.12
N THR A 575 15.98 -16.95 -13.60
CA THR A 575 17.11 -17.10 -12.67
C THR A 575 18.50 -16.76 -13.26
N GLU A 576 18.57 -16.15 -14.43
CA GLU A 576 19.84 -16.01 -15.16
C GLU A 576 20.76 -14.84 -14.71
N ASN A 577 20.31 -13.93 -13.81
CA ASN A 577 21.06 -12.73 -13.44
C ASN A 577 21.27 -12.50 -11.93
N TYR A 578 21.02 -13.48 -11.07
CA TYR A 578 20.96 -13.26 -9.61
C TYR A 578 22.31 -13.38 -8.87
N GLU A 579 23.37 -13.83 -9.50
CA GLU A 579 24.69 -13.91 -8.84
C GLU A 579 25.35 -12.55 -8.59
N GLU A 580 24.81 -11.47 -9.15
CA GLU A 580 25.48 -10.16 -9.18
C GLU A 580 25.13 -9.21 -8.05
N LEU A 581 24.05 -9.47 -7.29
CA LEU A 581 23.61 -8.56 -6.21
C LEU A 581 23.84 -9.18 -4.83
N MET A 582 25.07 -9.47 -4.46
CA MET A 582 25.35 -9.96 -3.12
C MET A 582 25.67 -8.81 -2.17
N TYR A 583 24.83 -8.68 -1.15
CA TYR A 583 25.02 -7.75 -0.05
C TYR A 583 26.09 -8.29 0.91
N HIS A 584 27.18 -7.54 1.05
CA HIS A 584 28.03 -7.63 2.23
C HIS A 584 27.67 -6.42 3.09
N PRO A 585 26.92 -6.59 4.19
CA PRO A 585 26.82 -5.53 5.16
C PRO A 585 28.23 -5.27 5.67
N ASN A 586 28.62 -4.02 5.69
CA ASN A 586 29.83 -3.60 6.39
C ASN A 586 29.50 -3.57 7.89
N ILE A 587 29.20 -4.72 8.39
CA ILE A 587 29.06 -4.99 9.81
C ILE A 587 30.43 -5.54 10.20
N ALA A 588 30.87 -5.22 11.39
CA ALA A 588 32.17 -5.61 11.93
C ALA A 588 32.62 -7.02 11.47
N ASP A 589 33.90 -7.24 11.31
CA ASP A 589 34.51 -8.46 10.71
C ASP A 589 33.88 -9.80 11.14
N ASP A 590 33.30 -9.86 12.33
CA ASP A 590 32.56 -11.02 12.85
C ASP A 590 31.30 -11.40 12.06
N ASP A 591 30.60 -10.42 11.48
CA ASP A 591 29.36 -10.70 10.73
C ASP A 591 29.62 -11.14 9.27
N THR A 592 30.78 -10.85 8.72
CA THR A 592 31.20 -11.38 7.43
C THR A 592 31.48 -12.89 7.48
N GLU A 593 31.91 -13.37 8.61
CA GLU A 593 32.14 -14.80 8.84
C GLU A 593 30.83 -15.55 8.99
N ALA A 594 29.90 -15.02 9.76
CA ALA A 594 28.54 -15.54 9.88
C ALA A 594 27.79 -15.57 8.53
N HIS A 595 27.97 -14.56 7.68
CA HIS A 595 27.41 -14.53 6.34
C HIS A 595 28.04 -15.54 5.37
N ARG A 596 29.36 -15.77 5.48
CA ARG A 596 30.01 -16.85 4.74
C ARG A 596 29.55 -18.21 5.21
N GLU A 597 29.40 -18.40 6.50
CA GLU A 597 28.87 -19.64 7.09
C GLU A 597 27.42 -19.87 6.64
N LEU A 598 26.55 -18.87 6.64
CA LEU A 598 25.18 -18.98 6.11
C LEU A 598 25.16 -19.36 4.63
N LYS A 599 26.06 -18.81 3.82
CA LYS A 599 26.22 -19.17 2.41
C LYS A 599 26.73 -20.58 2.22
N GLU A 600 27.70 -20.98 3.01
CA GLU A 600 28.23 -22.36 3.00
C GLU A 600 27.17 -23.33 3.53
N GLU A 601 26.35 -22.92 4.50
CA GLU A 601 25.28 -23.73 5.05
C GLU A 601 24.12 -23.87 4.08
N VAL A 602 23.72 -22.82 3.36
CA VAL A 602 22.74 -22.92 2.25
C VAL A 602 23.27 -23.84 1.13
N ARG A 603 24.58 -23.83 0.87
CA ARG A 603 25.23 -24.79 -0.06
C ARG A 603 25.31 -26.22 0.50
N LYS A 604 25.27 -26.39 1.81
CA LYS A 604 25.27 -27.72 2.47
C LYS A 604 23.84 -28.31 2.60
N ARG A 605 22.90 -27.85 1.81
CA ARG A 605 21.53 -28.38 1.75
C ARG A 605 21.59 -29.90 1.53
N LYS A 606 21.17 -30.67 2.53
CA LYS A 606 21.03 -32.13 2.40
C LYS A 606 19.57 -32.45 2.19
N THR A 607 19.27 -33.22 1.16
CA THR A 607 17.94 -33.71 0.84
C THR A 607 17.72 -35.05 1.54
N LEU A 608 16.71 -35.11 2.42
CA LEU A 608 16.18 -36.37 2.98
C LEU A 608 15.02 -36.83 2.10
N LYS A 609 15.03 -38.12 1.71
CA LYS A 609 13.92 -38.74 0.97
C LYS A 609 13.10 -39.62 1.89
N HIS A 610 11.77 -39.43 1.86
CA HIS A 610 10.83 -40.34 2.50
C HIS A 610 9.73 -40.70 1.51
N ASN A 611 9.55 -41.98 1.23
CA ASN A 611 8.57 -42.50 0.26
C ASN A 611 8.58 -41.80 -1.11
N GLY A 612 9.78 -41.41 -1.59
CA GLY A 612 9.91 -40.72 -2.87
C GLY A 612 9.80 -39.19 -2.81
N ASN A 613 9.30 -38.60 -1.72
CA ASN A 613 9.24 -37.16 -1.55
C ASN A 613 10.56 -36.66 -0.92
N PRO A 614 11.25 -35.70 -1.54
CA PRO A 614 12.46 -35.11 -1.00
C PRO A 614 12.12 -34.09 0.11
N PHE A 615 12.86 -34.16 1.22
CA PHE A 615 12.91 -33.14 2.23
C PHE A 615 14.26 -32.48 2.21
N ALA A 616 14.29 -31.16 2.21
CA ALA A 616 15.52 -30.42 2.42
C ALA A 616 15.60 -29.98 3.88
N TYR A 617 16.75 -30.17 4.53
CA TYR A 617 17.02 -29.59 5.83
C TYR A 617 18.16 -28.59 5.74
N PHE A 618 18.02 -27.53 6.50
CA PHE A 618 19.06 -26.53 6.64
C PHE A 618 19.74 -26.67 8.00
N TYR A 619 21.02 -26.42 8.00
CA TYR A 619 21.77 -26.28 9.24
C TYR A 619 21.33 -24.95 9.85
N VAL A 620 20.70 -24.98 11.01
CA VAL A 620 20.54 -23.80 11.85
C VAL A 620 21.68 -23.87 12.85
N ALA A 621 22.69 -23.02 12.69
CA ALA A 621 23.74 -22.83 13.68
C ALA A 621 23.11 -22.13 14.90
N GLU A 622 22.31 -22.87 15.66
CA GLU A 622 21.96 -22.46 17.01
C GLU A 622 23.01 -22.98 17.96
N GLU A 623 23.48 -22.12 18.82
CA GLU A 623 24.45 -22.41 19.89
C GLU A 623 23.96 -23.50 20.85
N ASP A 624 22.73 -23.89 20.80
CA ASP A 624 22.10 -24.88 21.66
C ASP A 624 21.65 -26.13 20.91
N GLN A 625 22.47 -27.19 20.95
CA GLN A 625 22.05 -28.59 20.81
C GLN A 625 22.12 -29.27 19.45
N GLY A 626 22.61 -28.69 18.36
CA GLY A 626 22.76 -29.38 17.08
C GLY A 626 21.45 -29.87 16.49
N LYS A 627 20.42 -29.05 16.59
CA LYS A 627 19.13 -29.24 15.94
C LYS A 627 19.20 -28.69 14.51
N HIS A 628 18.66 -29.45 13.56
CA HIS A 628 18.50 -28.98 12.18
C HIS A 628 17.03 -28.83 11.86
N GLN A 629 16.65 -27.71 11.30
CA GLN A 629 15.28 -27.47 10.87
C GLN A 629 14.98 -28.21 9.57
N LEU A 630 13.85 -28.88 9.51
CA LEU A 630 13.36 -29.61 8.34
C LEU A 630 12.34 -28.78 7.59
N PHE A 631 12.52 -28.69 6.27
CA PHE A 631 11.62 -27.97 5.38
C PHE A 631 11.02 -28.91 4.34
N LEU A 632 9.79 -28.66 3.94
CA LEU A 632 9.18 -29.31 2.78
C LEU A 632 9.70 -28.62 1.51
N GLU A 633 10.44 -29.35 0.66
CA GLU A 633 11.16 -28.76 -0.49
C GLU A 633 10.24 -28.03 -1.47
N GLU A 634 9.06 -28.59 -1.76
CA GLU A 634 8.11 -27.99 -2.69
C GLU A 634 7.50 -26.68 -2.20
N LYS A 635 7.44 -26.45 -0.89
CA LYS A 635 6.72 -25.32 -0.28
C LYS A 635 7.62 -24.44 0.56
N ASN A 636 8.88 -24.83 0.78
CA ASN A 636 9.83 -24.13 1.65
C ASN A 636 9.26 -23.76 3.04
N ILE A 637 8.42 -24.64 3.60
CA ILE A 637 7.77 -24.46 4.89
C ILE A 637 8.50 -25.30 5.93
N PRO A 638 8.86 -24.73 7.12
CA PRO A 638 9.43 -25.51 8.20
C PRO A 638 8.39 -26.51 8.71
N ILE A 639 8.74 -27.76 8.82
CA ILE A 639 7.86 -28.84 9.25
C ILE A 639 8.27 -29.48 10.58
N GLY A 640 9.50 -29.24 11.02
CA GLY A 640 10.00 -29.82 12.27
C GLY A 640 11.52 -29.70 12.39
N PHE A 641 12.09 -30.52 13.28
CA PHE A 641 13.52 -30.53 13.57
C PHE A 641 14.08 -31.96 13.57
N ILE A 642 15.31 -32.11 13.12
CA ILE A 642 16.10 -33.34 13.33
C ILE A 642 17.24 -33.04 14.30
N VAL A 643 17.45 -33.93 15.24
CA VAL A 643 18.61 -33.91 16.15
C VAL A 643 19.52 -35.08 15.78
N PRO A 644 20.58 -34.89 14.95
CA PRO A 644 21.38 -35.98 14.41
C PRO A 644 22.02 -36.84 15.48
N LYS A 645 22.52 -36.22 16.57
CA LYS A 645 23.14 -36.94 17.70
C LYS A 645 22.21 -37.94 18.36
N LEU A 646 20.91 -37.69 18.33
CA LEU A 646 19.87 -38.56 18.93
C LEU A 646 19.17 -39.40 17.87
N ASN A 647 19.47 -39.21 16.59
CA ASN A 647 18.75 -39.79 15.46
C ASN A 647 17.23 -39.66 15.62
N ALA A 648 16.77 -38.48 16.06
CA ALA A 648 15.39 -38.22 16.43
C ALA A 648 14.83 -37.01 15.67
N VAL A 649 13.58 -37.13 15.26
CA VAL A 649 12.83 -36.09 14.56
C VAL A 649 11.73 -35.57 15.49
N TYR A 650 11.49 -34.27 15.47
CA TYR A 650 10.52 -33.58 16.30
C TYR A 650 9.63 -32.68 15.44
N THR A 651 8.36 -32.54 15.82
CA THR A 651 7.45 -31.54 15.27
C THR A 651 7.84 -30.14 15.70
N LEU A 652 7.24 -29.08 15.13
CA LEU A 652 7.49 -27.70 15.52
C LEU A 652 7.15 -27.40 16.99
N ASP A 653 6.21 -28.15 17.57
CA ASP A 653 5.85 -28.10 18.99
C ASP A 653 6.67 -29.05 19.88
N ASN A 654 7.83 -29.51 19.39
CA ASN A 654 8.82 -30.34 20.08
C ASN A 654 8.32 -31.78 20.47
N LYS A 655 7.32 -32.33 19.81
CA LYS A 655 6.92 -33.72 20.01
C LYS A 655 7.78 -34.64 19.14
N LYS A 656 8.32 -35.68 19.75
CA LYS A 656 9.10 -36.68 19.01
C LYS A 656 8.19 -37.44 18.02
N THR A 657 8.62 -37.48 16.77
CA THR A 657 7.89 -38.12 15.67
C THR A 657 8.84 -38.83 14.72
N SER A 658 8.31 -39.42 13.66
CA SER A 658 9.10 -39.96 12.56
C SER A 658 9.06 -39.00 11.37
N VAL A 659 10.00 -39.15 10.41
CA VAL A 659 9.95 -38.42 9.14
C VAL A 659 8.64 -38.68 8.40
N ALA A 660 8.10 -39.89 8.51
CA ALA A 660 6.79 -40.25 7.97
C ALA A 660 5.63 -39.53 8.67
N GLY A 661 5.72 -39.36 9.99
CA GLY A 661 4.74 -38.63 10.78
C GLY A 661 4.67 -37.16 10.39
N LEU A 662 5.83 -36.50 10.26
CA LEU A 662 5.88 -35.12 9.77
C LEU A 662 5.28 -34.98 8.37
N ALA A 663 5.60 -35.92 7.46
CA ALA A 663 5.09 -35.87 6.09
C ALA A 663 3.56 -36.02 6.02
N SER A 664 2.95 -36.78 6.96
CA SER A 664 1.49 -36.99 6.99
C SER A 664 0.71 -35.79 7.53
N GLU A 665 1.32 -34.94 8.37
CA GLU A 665 0.70 -33.74 8.91
C GLU A 665 0.63 -32.61 7.88
N PHE A 666 1.46 -32.65 6.84
CA PHE A 666 1.56 -31.57 5.84
C PHE A 666 1.09 -31.97 4.42
N LYS A 667 0.55 -33.18 4.27
CA LYS A 667 -0.23 -33.61 3.10
C LYS A 667 -1.66 -33.11 3.19
#